data_634a34aa78ffbec232332af6d71797a0
#
_entry.id   634a34aa78ffbec232332af6d71797a0
#
_cell.length_a   1.000
_cell.length_b   1.000
_cell.length_c   1.000
_cell.angle_alpha   90.00
_cell.angle_beta   90.00
_cell.angle_gamma   90.00
#
_symmetry.space_group_name_H-M   'P 1'
#
loop_
_entity.id
_entity.type
_entity.pdbx_description
1 polymer ?
#
loop_
_entity_poly.entity_id
_entity_poly.type
_entity_poly.pdbx_seq_one_letter_code
_entity_poly.pdbx_strand_id
1 'polypeptide(L)'
;MGRYYTWRRYKERLTYISVAAGLLFSAAVPFLQPITVAAAKAPIVKQDASIESIWSSTATPAHAISGDSGGVELGVKFMPNVSGTVTGVRFYTGATNTGTHVGHLWSATGGQLASVSFTGETASGWQSANFASPVQLTAGTTYVVSYYAPVGEYSYDSSPSDPGNLSTAFTSASGDLTALASGASGGNGLYKYTTSASGAFPTSSYASSNYWVDVLFNPGGTVTPPPPPTTANIYSASYVPANQSAGDSNATSLGVQFQSQTSGYIAGVRFYKGTGNGGTHVGSLWTAKHTLLAQATFTNESATGWQDVSFSPMVPIAANTTYIASYFAPQGHYSYTVNGLASGITNAPLVALPGSTTPGGNGIYSYSGSPAVPIHSTTGTDYAVDVDFTTTYVAPTYTQPTPRSGIQGSGSILVLTDPTNHFSDNYCGAILQTKGVACASTDTGNLTAASVLTPYRTVILADDSPLTSAQVSLVTTWVNGGGNFVAMRPNDNLDTLLGIGTASNILPDAYLAIDNTQAPGQGIDGQTLQYHGVADEHALAGARAVATLYSDASTATTYPAVTTQAVGTGTASAWMFDLARSVVYTREGNPGLAGQATPSASAGFDNFPRVPDRFDLGYLDLTKVAVPQADLQISLLTNQIETAKAPVPVKWLFPSYKVNANHPDGLLKAAFILTGDDHASNSQTLNRFARETAASPAGCSVAAWTCIRSTSYAYAGAFSDSLAKPYTDDGFEVSPHIADNGQCASNWTTQAGLDAIFSNAVNAWQASYPTISAAHAPITQRFHCYGTWRDYATVAKEEAAHGMTADMNSACWPSTLLNVGPCMYTGSGLPQNIADSDGTLTGVNQYATQATDENPTTVDQGALNTLVTNATGANGYYGYFTVLAHLDGQGISAQAESAVLSVAATNDIPVISGAQAQTFWAGRTATAVSAPTYTNSKVCFTVTNPVANLLMLQPAQYGTKNVTSVKVGTTTVAFGTQTINGVNYAVFPATTAGTYAVTYN
;
A
#
# COMPACT_ATOMS: atom_id res chain seq x y z
N MET A 1 -9.41 -4.86 40.70
CA MET A 1 -9.74 -6.29 40.93
C MET A 1 -11.18 -6.53 40.48
N GLY A 2 -11.36 -7.38 39.48
CA GLY A 2 -12.67 -7.93 39.12
C GLY A 2 -13.28 -7.39 37.86
N ARG A 3 -12.86 -7.92 36.74
CA ARG A 3 -13.64 -8.22 35.51
C ARG A 3 -12.76 -8.84 34.40
N TYR A 4 -12.10 -9.93 34.75
CA TYR A 4 -11.47 -10.85 33.78
C TYR A 4 -11.84 -12.25 34.20
N TYR A 5 -12.99 -12.77 33.74
CA TYR A 5 -13.30 -14.20 33.71
C TYR A 5 -14.72 -14.40 33.11
N THR A 6 -14.82 -14.51 31.80
CA THR A 6 -15.99 -15.12 31.14
C THR A 6 -15.70 -15.82 29.83
N TRP A 7 -14.46 -16.28 29.58
CA TRP A 7 -14.10 -16.93 28.31
C TRP A 7 -14.02 -18.47 28.37
N ARG A 8 -14.59 -19.13 29.39
CA ARG A 8 -14.42 -20.57 29.57
C ARG A 8 -15.69 -21.40 29.71
N ARG A 9 -16.84 -20.99 29.18
CA ARG A 9 -18.04 -21.83 29.17
C ARG A 9 -18.94 -21.63 27.96
N TYR A 10 -18.42 -21.98 26.75
CA TYR A 10 -19.32 -22.22 25.59
C TYR A 10 -18.76 -23.28 24.64
N LYS A 11 -18.24 -24.37 25.18
CA LYS A 11 -17.95 -25.61 24.44
C LYS A 11 -18.65 -26.74 25.13
N GLU A 12 -19.89 -26.88 24.87
CA GLU A 12 -20.65 -28.15 24.96
C GLU A 12 -22.12 -27.86 24.71
N ARG A 13 -22.55 -28.14 23.51
CA ARG A 13 -23.88 -28.59 23.07
C ARG A 13 -24.16 -28.13 21.63
N LEU A 14 -23.89 -29.03 20.73
CA LEU A 14 -24.78 -29.27 19.58
C LEU A 14 -24.21 -30.48 18.80
N THR A 15 -24.69 -31.63 19.21
CA THR A 15 -24.58 -32.86 18.44
C THR A 15 -26.00 -33.29 18.05
N TYR A 16 -26.16 -33.72 16.80
CA TYR A 16 -27.26 -34.37 16.11
C TYR A 16 -28.55 -33.57 15.83
N ILE A 17 -28.80 -33.40 14.52
CA ILE A 17 -29.92 -34.10 13.85
C ILE A 17 -29.64 -34.04 12.32
N SER A 18 -29.42 -35.18 11.72
CA SER A 18 -29.53 -35.44 10.29
C SER A 18 -30.93 -35.97 10.01
N VAL A 19 -31.68 -35.34 9.11
CA VAL A 19 -32.79 -36.02 8.40
C VAL A 19 -32.83 -35.53 6.95
N ALA A 20 -32.74 -36.45 6.05
CA ALA A 20 -32.91 -36.27 4.62
C ALA A 20 -34.40 -36.03 4.28
N ALA A 21 -34.67 -35.19 3.31
CA ALA A 21 -35.85 -35.26 2.48
C ALA A 21 -35.56 -34.58 1.13
N GLY A 22 -35.46 -35.37 0.10
CA GLY A 22 -35.46 -34.90 -1.28
C GLY A 22 -36.86 -34.48 -1.70
N LEU A 23 -36.92 -33.42 -2.50
CA LEU A 23 -38.07 -33.14 -3.38
C LEU A 23 -37.59 -32.39 -4.61
N LEU A 24 -37.81 -33.02 -5.74
CA LEU A 24 -37.70 -32.49 -7.08
C LEU A 24 -38.62 -31.25 -7.27
N PHE A 25 -38.06 -30.16 -7.77
CA PHE A 25 -38.85 -29.21 -8.56
C PHE A 25 -38.04 -28.76 -9.78
N SER A 26 -38.51 -29.17 -10.93
CA SER A 26 -38.13 -28.64 -12.23
C SER A 26 -38.78 -27.24 -12.36
N ALA A 27 -37.95 -26.20 -12.59
CA ALA A 27 -38.45 -24.93 -13.07
C ALA A 27 -37.51 -24.42 -14.16
N ALA A 28 -38.11 -24.06 -15.26
CA ALA A 28 -37.53 -23.66 -16.52
C ALA A 28 -36.60 -22.45 -16.38
N VAL A 29 -35.47 -22.54 -17.04
CA VAL A 29 -34.52 -21.43 -17.25
C VAL A 29 -35.07 -20.52 -18.35
N PRO A 30 -35.28 -19.23 -18.19
CA PRO A 30 -35.49 -18.32 -19.29
C PRO A 30 -34.17 -18.04 -20.01
N PHE A 31 -34.19 -18.20 -21.31
CA PHE A 31 -33.13 -17.82 -22.24
C PHE A 31 -32.71 -16.35 -22.03
N LEU A 32 -31.43 -16.15 -21.64
CA LEU A 32 -30.77 -14.85 -21.76
C LEU A 32 -30.42 -14.61 -23.21
N GLN A 33 -30.93 -13.52 -23.78
CA GLN A 33 -30.53 -13.03 -25.09
C GLN A 33 -29.09 -12.51 -25.06
N PRO A 34 -28.30 -12.67 -26.12
CA PRO A 34 -26.95 -12.15 -26.18
C PRO A 34 -26.92 -10.64 -26.12
N ILE A 35 -26.18 -10.09 -25.18
CA ILE A 35 -25.87 -8.66 -25.13
C ILE A 35 -24.85 -8.41 -26.25
N THR A 36 -25.29 -7.67 -27.29
CA THR A 36 -24.38 -7.15 -28.30
C THR A 36 -23.46 -6.10 -27.66
N VAL A 37 -22.20 -6.45 -27.48
CA VAL A 37 -21.15 -5.50 -27.10
C VAL A 37 -20.93 -4.57 -28.31
N ALA A 38 -21.19 -3.27 -28.14
CA ALA A 38 -20.86 -2.26 -29.12
C ALA A 38 -19.34 -2.22 -29.36
N ALA A 39 -18.97 -2.25 -30.63
CA ALA A 39 -17.58 -2.18 -31.06
C ALA A 39 -16.84 -0.98 -30.41
N ALA A 40 -15.63 -1.22 -29.94
CA ALA A 40 -14.75 -0.19 -29.40
C ALA A 40 -14.54 0.94 -30.41
N LYS A 41 -14.81 2.17 -29.98
CA LYS A 41 -14.60 3.38 -30.77
C LYS A 41 -13.11 3.69 -30.81
N ALA A 42 -12.59 3.98 -31.99
CA ALA A 42 -11.20 4.38 -32.22
C ALA A 42 -10.76 5.53 -31.30
N PRO A 43 -9.47 5.62 -30.92
CA PRO A 43 -9.00 6.65 -30.01
C PRO A 43 -9.22 8.05 -30.57
N ILE A 44 -9.91 8.88 -29.78
CA ILE A 44 -10.12 10.29 -30.11
C ILE A 44 -8.85 11.05 -29.72
N VAL A 45 -8.25 11.74 -30.68
CA VAL A 45 -7.17 12.71 -30.47
C VAL A 45 -7.64 13.76 -29.48
N LYS A 46 -6.93 13.97 -28.36
CA LYS A 46 -7.23 14.99 -27.36
C LYS A 46 -7.28 16.37 -28.01
N GLN A 47 -8.46 16.96 -28.03
CA GLN A 47 -8.67 18.39 -28.21
C GLN A 47 -8.60 19.04 -26.81
N ASP A 48 -8.15 20.27 -26.70
CA ASP A 48 -8.02 21.02 -25.44
C ASP A 48 -9.23 20.82 -24.52
N ALA A 49 -8.98 20.54 -23.24
CA ALA A 49 -9.96 20.14 -22.26
C ALA A 49 -11.11 21.15 -22.11
N SER A 50 -12.23 20.87 -22.77
CA SER A 50 -13.48 21.62 -22.56
C SER A 50 -14.25 20.99 -21.40
N ILE A 51 -14.85 21.82 -20.54
CA ILE A 51 -15.78 21.35 -19.49
C ILE A 51 -16.92 20.54 -20.14
N GLU A 52 -17.11 19.33 -19.66
CA GLU A 52 -18.11 18.37 -20.15
C GLU A 52 -19.20 18.15 -19.12
N SER A 53 -20.27 17.53 -19.57
CA SER A 53 -21.43 17.18 -18.75
C SER A 53 -22.10 15.93 -19.31
N ILE A 54 -22.86 15.21 -18.47
CA ILE A 54 -23.56 13.99 -18.88
C ILE A 54 -24.53 14.30 -20.06
N TRP A 55 -25.41 15.28 -19.88
CA TRP A 55 -26.33 15.70 -20.92
C TRP A 55 -25.83 16.90 -21.71
N SER A 56 -26.27 17.07 -22.95
CA SER A 56 -25.90 18.24 -23.74
C SER A 56 -26.50 19.52 -23.16
N SER A 57 -25.92 20.68 -23.46
CA SER A 57 -26.47 21.98 -23.03
C SER A 57 -27.84 22.30 -23.65
N THR A 58 -28.22 21.61 -24.71
CA THR A 58 -29.53 21.75 -25.39
C THR A 58 -30.56 20.69 -24.98
N ALA A 59 -30.14 19.72 -24.13
CA ALA A 59 -31.07 18.71 -23.63
C ALA A 59 -32.08 19.35 -22.67
N THR A 60 -33.32 18.90 -22.75
CA THR A 60 -34.43 19.43 -21.94
C THR A 60 -35.27 18.28 -21.38
N PRO A 61 -35.83 18.41 -20.16
CA PRO A 61 -36.76 17.43 -19.59
C PRO A 61 -38.04 17.33 -20.38
N ALA A 62 -38.66 16.13 -20.39
CA ALA A 62 -40.01 15.95 -20.86
C ALA A 62 -41.02 16.67 -19.96
N HIS A 63 -40.71 16.74 -18.65
CA HIS A 63 -41.55 17.38 -17.65
C HIS A 63 -40.73 18.43 -16.88
N ALA A 64 -41.00 19.72 -17.19
CA ALA A 64 -40.23 20.81 -16.55
C ALA A 64 -40.69 21.14 -15.13
N ILE A 65 -41.86 20.66 -14.69
CA ILE A 65 -42.48 20.94 -13.40
C ILE A 65 -43.13 19.64 -12.87
N SER A 66 -42.79 19.27 -11.60
CA SER A 66 -43.31 18.03 -11.01
C SER A 66 -44.68 18.16 -10.36
N GLY A 67 -45.07 19.33 -9.92
CA GLY A 67 -46.23 19.54 -9.08
C GLY A 67 -46.06 19.05 -7.62
N ASP A 68 -44.84 18.63 -7.25
CA ASP A 68 -44.47 18.27 -5.89
C ASP A 68 -43.94 19.53 -5.16
N SER A 69 -44.54 19.87 -4.02
CA SER A 69 -44.20 21.07 -3.25
C SER A 69 -43.34 20.83 -2.03
N GLY A 70 -42.84 19.61 -1.84
CA GLY A 70 -41.96 19.25 -0.72
C GLY A 70 -40.50 19.57 -0.96
N GLY A 71 -39.79 20.12 0.02
CA GLY A 71 -38.32 20.27 -0.05
C GLY A 71 -37.66 18.91 -0.24
N VAL A 72 -36.84 18.77 -1.29
CA VAL A 72 -36.29 17.47 -1.71
C VAL A 72 -34.88 17.60 -2.29
N GLU A 73 -34.03 16.67 -1.93
CA GLU A 73 -32.74 16.46 -2.59
C GLU A 73 -32.90 15.47 -3.74
N LEU A 74 -32.40 15.80 -4.91
CA LEU A 74 -32.58 15.06 -6.16
C LEU A 74 -31.22 14.76 -6.80
N GLY A 75 -30.98 13.51 -7.18
CA GLY A 75 -29.65 13.10 -7.62
C GLY A 75 -29.61 12.04 -8.71
N VAL A 76 -28.44 11.90 -9.30
CA VAL A 76 -28.10 10.87 -10.28
C VAL A 76 -26.77 10.19 -9.90
N LYS A 77 -26.75 8.85 -10.00
CA LYS A 77 -25.52 8.06 -9.96
C LYS A 77 -24.85 8.12 -11.32
N PHE A 78 -23.60 8.46 -11.32
CA PHE A 78 -22.80 8.49 -12.54
C PHE A 78 -21.39 7.93 -12.30
N MET A 79 -20.73 7.62 -13.39
CA MET A 79 -19.37 7.11 -13.40
C MET A 79 -18.59 7.87 -14.49
N PRO A 80 -17.44 8.48 -14.15
CA PRO A 80 -16.50 8.95 -15.16
C PRO A 80 -15.80 7.76 -15.81
N ASN A 81 -15.71 7.74 -17.14
CA ASN A 81 -15.01 6.72 -17.91
C ASN A 81 -13.50 7.05 -18.06
N VAL A 82 -13.13 8.29 -17.78
CA VAL A 82 -11.75 8.79 -17.69
C VAL A 82 -11.59 9.57 -16.39
N SER A 83 -10.41 9.53 -15.79
CA SER A 83 -10.13 10.36 -14.60
C SER A 83 -10.11 11.84 -14.96
N GLY A 84 -10.57 12.69 -14.05
CA GLY A 84 -10.67 14.13 -14.28
C GLY A 84 -11.17 14.86 -13.06
N THR A 85 -11.51 16.14 -13.19
CA THR A 85 -12.02 16.97 -12.08
C THR A 85 -13.44 17.43 -12.32
N VAL A 86 -14.30 17.35 -11.30
CA VAL A 86 -15.60 18.04 -11.28
C VAL A 86 -15.40 19.44 -10.73
N THR A 87 -15.69 20.44 -11.54
CA THR A 87 -15.53 21.84 -11.18
C THR A 87 -16.81 22.47 -10.63
N GLY A 88 -17.95 21.78 -10.77
CA GLY A 88 -19.24 22.29 -10.31
C GLY A 88 -20.40 21.35 -10.61
N VAL A 89 -21.60 21.84 -10.31
CA VAL A 89 -22.87 21.16 -10.52
C VAL A 89 -23.76 22.05 -11.41
N ARG A 90 -24.59 21.41 -12.25
CA ARG A 90 -25.69 22.07 -12.91
C ARG A 90 -26.99 21.27 -12.78
N PHE A 91 -28.13 21.95 -12.82
CA PHE A 91 -29.44 21.31 -12.84
C PHE A 91 -30.38 22.08 -13.77
N TYR A 92 -31.43 21.43 -14.24
CA TYR A 92 -32.44 22.09 -15.07
C TYR A 92 -33.62 22.54 -14.21
N THR A 93 -33.90 23.87 -14.19
CA THR A 93 -35.03 24.43 -13.45
C THR A 93 -36.22 24.72 -14.32
N GLY A 94 -37.42 24.44 -13.77
CA GLY A 94 -38.70 24.94 -14.29
C GLY A 94 -39.10 26.29 -13.64
N ALA A 95 -40.08 26.97 -14.20
CA ALA A 95 -40.45 28.32 -13.77
C ALA A 95 -40.96 28.44 -12.32
N THR A 96 -41.38 27.34 -11.70
CA THR A 96 -41.91 27.28 -10.31
C THR A 96 -40.91 26.68 -9.30
N ASN A 97 -39.83 26.11 -9.76
CA ASN A 97 -38.77 25.63 -8.89
C ASN A 97 -37.94 26.82 -8.39
N THR A 98 -38.30 27.34 -7.25
CA THR A 98 -37.79 28.60 -6.70
C THR A 98 -37.14 28.40 -5.32
N GLY A 99 -36.48 29.41 -4.82
CA GLY A 99 -35.75 29.39 -3.54
C GLY A 99 -34.26 29.20 -3.72
N THR A 100 -33.52 29.03 -2.63
CA THR A 100 -32.07 28.85 -2.70
C THR A 100 -31.75 27.39 -2.95
N HIS A 101 -31.21 27.08 -4.14
CA HIS A 101 -30.77 25.72 -4.48
C HIS A 101 -29.32 25.50 -4.01
N VAL A 102 -29.02 24.29 -3.59
CA VAL A 102 -27.66 23.86 -3.21
C VAL A 102 -27.31 22.59 -3.98
N GLY A 103 -26.20 22.62 -4.70
CA GLY A 103 -25.67 21.48 -5.43
C GLY A 103 -24.64 20.70 -4.59
N HIS A 104 -24.63 19.38 -4.73
CA HIS A 104 -23.74 18.50 -3.99
C HIS A 104 -23.08 17.48 -4.91
N LEU A 105 -21.86 17.10 -4.54
CA LEU A 105 -21.16 15.93 -5.06
C LEU A 105 -20.84 14.98 -3.91
N TRP A 106 -21.12 13.70 -4.09
CA TRP A 106 -20.99 12.68 -3.06
C TRP A 106 -20.23 11.46 -3.59
N SER A 107 -19.56 10.75 -2.70
CA SER A 107 -19.16 9.37 -2.96
C SER A 107 -20.42 8.47 -3.11
N ALA A 108 -20.29 7.30 -3.69
CA ALA A 108 -21.40 6.34 -3.83
C ALA A 108 -22.04 5.95 -2.48
N THR A 109 -21.30 6.07 -1.38
CA THR A 109 -21.71 5.71 -0.01
C THR A 109 -22.27 6.88 0.79
N GLY A 110 -22.34 8.09 0.21
CA GLY A 110 -22.93 9.27 0.85
C GLY A 110 -21.97 10.21 1.57
N GLY A 111 -20.65 9.99 1.44
CA GLY A 111 -19.66 10.98 1.88
C GLY A 111 -19.72 12.22 0.98
N GLN A 112 -19.96 13.41 1.56
CA GLN A 112 -20.01 14.66 0.80
C GLN A 112 -18.60 15.08 0.40
N LEU A 113 -18.39 15.20 -0.93
CA LEU A 113 -17.10 15.59 -1.51
C LEU A 113 -17.02 17.11 -1.75
N ALA A 114 -18.14 17.71 -2.16
CA ALA A 114 -18.26 19.16 -2.34
C ALA A 114 -19.73 19.62 -2.29
N SER A 115 -19.92 20.93 -2.03
CA SER A 115 -21.24 21.60 -2.14
C SER A 115 -21.09 23.02 -2.64
N VAL A 116 -22.16 23.55 -3.25
CA VAL A 116 -22.22 24.91 -3.76
C VAL A 116 -23.65 25.45 -3.75
N SER A 117 -23.85 26.68 -3.31
CA SER A 117 -25.12 27.38 -3.45
C SER A 117 -25.22 28.05 -4.82
N PHE A 118 -26.33 27.88 -5.49
CA PHE A 118 -26.60 28.55 -6.77
C PHE A 118 -26.96 30.01 -6.50
N THR A 119 -26.46 30.91 -7.34
CA THR A 119 -26.70 32.35 -7.29
C THR A 119 -26.91 32.88 -8.69
N GLY A 120 -27.80 33.85 -8.85
CA GLY A 120 -28.09 34.47 -10.16
C GLY A 120 -28.82 33.54 -11.12
N GLU A 121 -29.65 32.62 -10.61
CA GLU A 121 -30.41 31.67 -11.41
C GLU A 121 -31.36 32.37 -12.35
N THR A 122 -31.57 31.81 -13.54
CA THR A 122 -32.56 32.22 -14.49
C THR A 122 -33.92 31.56 -14.22
N ALA A 123 -35.04 32.14 -14.71
CA ALA A 123 -36.38 31.63 -14.41
C ALA A 123 -36.64 30.21 -14.94
N SER A 124 -35.87 29.72 -15.89
CA SER A 124 -35.97 28.35 -16.40
C SER A 124 -34.72 27.98 -17.19
N GLY A 125 -34.48 26.69 -17.36
CA GLY A 125 -33.34 26.15 -18.09
C GLY A 125 -32.21 25.71 -17.20
N TRP A 126 -31.06 25.37 -17.80
CA TRP A 126 -29.87 24.92 -17.07
C TRP A 126 -29.28 26.02 -16.17
N GLN A 127 -29.16 25.74 -14.89
CA GLN A 127 -28.47 26.55 -13.90
C GLN A 127 -27.12 25.88 -13.60
N SER A 128 -26.05 26.65 -13.41
CA SER A 128 -24.71 26.12 -13.13
C SER A 128 -24.05 26.89 -11.99
N ALA A 129 -23.33 26.17 -11.13
CA ALA A 129 -22.54 26.74 -10.05
C ALA A 129 -21.21 25.96 -9.88
N ASN A 130 -20.12 26.69 -9.69
CA ASN A 130 -18.80 26.05 -9.50
C ASN A 130 -18.51 25.87 -8.02
N PHE A 131 -17.91 24.73 -7.66
CA PHE A 131 -17.35 24.50 -6.33
C PHE A 131 -16.21 25.49 -6.03
N ALA A 132 -15.99 25.74 -4.76
CA ALA A 132 -14.86 26.56 -4.32
C ALA A 132 -13.49 25.96 -4.73
N SER A 133 -13.42 24.64 -4.84
CA SER A 133 -12.27 23.89 -5.37
C SER A 133 -12.77 22.73 -6.22
N PRO A 134 -12.12 22.42 -7.36
CA PRO A 134 -12.42 21.22 -8.13
C PRO A 134 -12.20 19.94 -7.33
N VAL A 135 -13.02 18.92 -7.59
CA VAL A 135 -12.92 17.60 -6.95
C VAL A 135 -12.37 16.59 -7.94
N GLN A 136 -11.28 15.91 -7.59
CA GLN A 136 -10.72 14.84 -8.41
C GLN A 136 -11.61 13.61 -8.39
N LEU A 137 -11.94 13.07 -9.55
CA LEU A 137 -12.67 11.81 -9.72
C LEU A 137 -11.80 10.79 -10.43
N THR A 138 -11.98 9.53 -10.02
CA THR A 138 -11.30 8.37 -10.61
C THR A 138 -12.19 7.69 -11.64
N ALA A 139 -11.65 7.35 -12.79
CA ALA A 139 -12.33 6.57 -13.82
C ALA A 139 -12.88 5.25 -13.26
N GLY A 140 -14.04 4.83 -13.72
CA GLY A 140 -14.69 3.59 -13.31
C GLY A 140 -15.32 3.61 -11.91
N THR A 141 -15.16 4.69 -11.15
CA THR A 141 -15.73 4.83 -9.79
C THR A 141 -17.09 5.50 -9.84
N THR A 142 -18.06 4.96 -9.11
CA THR A 142 -19.42 5.53 -9.02
C THR A 142 -19.46 6.70 -8.04
N TYR A 143 -20.09 7.79 -8.46
CA TYR A 143 -20.38 8.98 -7.66
C TYR A 143 -21.84 9.35 -7.75
N VAL A 144 -22.29 10.25 -6.87
CA VAL A 144 -23.64 10.85 -6.94
C VAL A 144 -23.50 12.36 -7.03
N VAL A 145 -24.15 12.96 -8.01
CA VAL A 145 -24.37 14.40 -8.06
C VAL A 145 -25.83 14.69 -7.73
N SER A 146 -26.09 15.71 -6.92
CA SER A 146 -27.46 16.06 -6.51
C SER A 146 -27.63 17.56 -6.34
N TYR A 147 -28.89 18.01 -6.24
CA TYR A 147 -29.23 19.35 -5.82
C TYR A 147 -30.44 19.34 -4.90
N TYR A 148 -30.48 20.28 -3.98
CA TYR A 148 -31.61 20.52 -3.08
C TYR A 148 -32.58 21.52 -3.72
N ALA A 149 -33.86 21.12 -3.88
CA ALA A 149 -34.99 21.93 -4.32
C ALA A 149 -35.87 22.26 -3.11
N PRO A 150 -35.81 23.49 -2.54
CA PRO A 150 -36.48 23.79 -1.24
C PRO A 150 -37.99 23.83 -1.32
N VAL A 151 -38.55 24.07 -2.50
CA VAL A 151 -40.01 24.13 -2.75
C VAL A 151 -40.48 23.00 -3.64
N GLY A 152 -39.62 22.00 -3.94
CA GLY A 152 -39.92 20.97 -4.91
C GLY A 152 -40.06 21.54 -6.34
N GLU A 153 -41.15 21.24 -7.05
CA GLU A 153 -41.42 21.74 -8.41
C GLU A 153 -40.31 21.49 -9.43
N TYR A 154 -39.55 20.40 -9.21
CA TYR A 154 -38.39 20.02 -9.99
C TYR A 154 -38.72 19.47 -11.38
N SER A 155 -37.75 19.49 -12.26
CA SER A 155 -37.84 18.88 -13.58
C SER A 155 -37.54 17.38 -13.53
N TYR A 156 -38.23 16.56 -14.33
CA TYR A 156 -38.05 15.11 -14.30
C TYR A 156 -38.45 14.41 -15.60
N ASP A 157 -37.91 13.21 -15.79
CA ASP A 157 -38.29 12.20 -16.77
C ASP A 157 -38.49 10.87 -16.03
N SER A 158 -39.73 10.37 -15.94
CA SER A 158 -40.02 9.16 -15.17
C SER A 158 -40.63 8.03 -15.99
N SER A 159 -41.16 8.33 -17.20
CA SER A 159 -41.64 7.29 -18.10
C SER A 159 -40.47 6.64 -18.87
N PRO A 160 -40.48 5.31 -19.12
CA PRO A 160 -39.52 4.67 -19.99
C PRO A 160 -39.45 5.23 -21.43
N SER A 161 -40.45 5.99 -21.85
CA SER A 161 -40.49 6.69 -23.13
C SER A 161 -39.86 8.08 -23.08
N ASP A 162 -39.60 8.61 -21.90
CA ASP A 162 -39.00 9.94 -21.75
C ASP A 162 -37.53 9.89 -22.16
N PRO A 163 -37.00 10.91 -22.83
CA PRO A 163 -35.65 10.85 -23.43
C PRO A 163 -34.49 10.76 -22.43
N GLY A 164 -34.73 11.19 -21.20
CA GLY A 164 -33.72 11.17 -20.13
C GLY A 164 -33.90 10.04 -19.11
N ASN A 165 -34.93 9.17 -19.24
CA ASN A 165 -35.19 8.12 -18.25
C ASN A 165 -34.01 7.16 -18.10
N LEU A 166 -33.60 6.84 -16.86
CA LEU A 166 -32.41 6.05 -16.52
C LEU A 166 -32.70 4.54 -16.42
N SER A 167 -33.73 4.02 -17.06
CA SER A 167 -33.91 2.56 -17.22
C SER A 167 -32.78 1.91 -18.03
N THR A 168 -32.10 2.70 -18.86
CA THR A 168 -30.85 2.35 -19.54
C THR A 168 -29.77 3.37 -19.18
N ALA A 169 -28.49 2.95 -19.23
CA ALA A 169 -27.40 3.89 -19.01
C ALA A 169 -27.34 4.95 -20.11
N PHE A 170 -26.97 6.16 -19.75
CA PHE A 170 -26.77 7.25 -20.71
C PHE A 170 -25.29 7.69 -20.65
N THR A 171 -24.60 7.58 -21.78
CA THR A 171 -23.20 8.02 -21.91
C THR A 171 -23.15 9.38 -22.61
N SER A 172 -22.34 10.29 -22.09
CA SER A 172 -22.12 11.62 -22.69
C SER A 172 -21.63 11.54 -24.12
N ALA A 173 -21.80 12.63 -24.89
CA ALA A 173 -21.38 12.65 -26.29
C ALA A 173 -19.86 12.45 -26.51
N SER A 174 -19.04 12.83 -25.55
CA SER A 174 -17.58 12.56 -25.53
C SER A 174 -17.24 11.09 -25.23
N GLY A 175 -18.13 10.40 -24.50
CA GLY A 175 -17.87 9.07 -23.96
C GLY A 175 -17.25 9.09 -22.56
N ASP A 176 -16.96 10.26 -22.00
CA ASP A 176 -16.17 10.38 -20.76
C ASP A 176 -16.98 10.30 -19.46
N LEU A 177 -18.32 10.42 -19.56
CA LEU A 177 -19.24 10.30 -18.42
C LEU A 177 -20.38 9.35 -18.72
N THR A 178 -20.80 8.54 -17.79
CA THR A 178 -21.95 7.64 -17.89
C THR A 178 -22.88 7.81 -16.69
N ALA A 179 -24.13 8.26 -16.90
CA ALA A 179 -25.22 8.08 -15.94
C ALA A 179 -25.60 6.59 -15.92
N LEU A 180 -25.55 5.95 -14.78
CA LEU A 180 -25.75 4.49 -14.67
C LEU A 180 -27.20 4.09 -14.88
N ALA A 181 -27.43 2.93 -15.49
CA ALA A 181 -28.77 2.34 -15.56
C ALA A 181 -29.30 2.04 -14.15
N SER A 182 -30.58 2.29 -13.91
CA SER A 182 -31.25 1.86 -12.68
C SER A 182 -31.22 0.34 -12.59
N GLY A 183 -30.66 -0.19 -11.50
CA GLY A 183 -30.44 -1.62 -11.30
C GLY A 183 -28.97 -2.07 -11.45
N ALA A 184 -28.11 -1.36 -12.18
CA ALA A 184 -26.70 -1.72 -12.36
C ALA A 184 -25.89 -1.55 -11.04
N SER A 185 -26.24 -0.55 -10.22
CA SER A 185 -25.64 -0.29 -8.89
C SER A 185 -26.73 0.07 -7.87
N GLY A 186 -27.82 -0.70 -7.82
CA GLY A 186 -29.06 -0.32 -7.16
C GLY A 186 -29.91 0.65 -7.98
N GLY A 187 -30.92 1.29 -7.37
CA GLY A 187 -31.75 2.27 -8.08
C GLY A 187 -30.96 3.50 -8.51
N ASN A 188 -31.33 4.09 -9.65
CA ASN A 188 -30.88 5.41 -10.06
C ASN A 188 -32.08 6.34 -10.26
N GLY A 189 -31.83 7.66 -10.39
CA GLY A 189 -32.82 8.68 -10.17
C GLY A 189 -33.15 8.78 -8.69
N LEU A 190 -32.17 9.35 -7.96
CA LEU A 190 -32.17 9.35 -6.49
C LEU A 190 -32.93 10.56 -5.95
N TYR A 191 -33.63 10.37 -4.83
CA TYR A 191 -34.28 11.48 -4.12
C TYR A 191 -34.30 11.24 -2.60
N LYS A 192 -34.46 12.33 -1.85
CA LYS A 192 -34.77 12.31 -0.41
C LYS A 192 -35.46 13.59 0.01
N TYR A 193 -36.66 13.45 0.56
CA TYR A 193 -37.34 14.61 1.16
C TYR A 193 -36.57 15.08 2.40
N THR A 194 -36.33 16.38 2.47
CA THR A 194 -35.63 17.03 3.58
C THR A 194 -36.03 18.50 3.69
N THR A 195 -36.00 19.02 4.90
CA THR A 195 -36.17 20.45 5.18
C THR A 195 -34.86 21.14 5.51
N SER A 196 -33.74 20.36 5.43
CA SER A 196 -32.41 20.90 5.70
C SER A 196 -31.93 21.76 4.52
N ALA A 197 -31.65 23.03 4.76
CA ALA A 197 -31.12 23.94 3.75
C ALA A 197 -29.70 23.50 3.28
N SER A 198 -29.01 22.66 4.01
CA SER A 198 -27.72 22.05 3.62
C SER A 198 -27.87 20.75 2.84
N GLY A 199 -29.10 20.38 2.44
CA GLY A 199 -29.36 19.13 1.73
C GLY A 199 -29.20 17.85 2.55
N ALA A 200 -29.31 16.71 1.89
CA ALA A 200 -29.09 15.40 2.48
C ALA A 200 -28.82 14.38 1.39
N PHE A 201 -27.91 13.42 1.62
CA PHE A 201 -27.60 12.37 0.65
C PHE A 201 -28.89 11.65 0.19
N PRO A 202 -29.22 11.63 -1.12
CA PRO A 202 -30.44 11.02 -1.64
C PRO A 202 -30.31 9.49 -1.64
N THR A 203 -31.21 8.80 -0.94
CA THR A 203 -31.14 7.34 -0.70
C THR A 203 -32.25 6.54 -1.36
N SER A 204 -33.35 7.19 -1.78
CA SER A 204 -34.51 6.55 -2.42
C SER A 204 -34.44 6.73 -3.93
N SER A 205 -35.06 5.84 -4.68
CA SER A 205 -35.19 5.96 -6.14
C SER A 205 -36.64 5.69 -6.56
N TYR A 206 -37.07 6.28 -7.70
CA TYR A 206 -38.41 6.10 -8.24
C TYR A 206 -38.38 6.02 -9.76
N ALA A 207 -38.99 4.97 -10.32
CA ALA A 207 -39.27 4.79 -11.76
C ALA A 207 -38.04 5.04 -12.68
N SER A 208 -36.82 4.83 -12.22
CA SER A 208 -35.60 5.16 -12.95
C SER A 208 -35.58 6.62 -13.44
N SER A 209 -36.12 7.53 -12.65
CA SER A 209 -36.29 8.93 -13.04
C SER A 209 -34.94 9.61 -13.24
N ASN A 210 -34.88 10.50 -14.24
CA ASN A 210 -33.86 11.52 -14.31
C ASN A 210 -34.43 12.82 -13.71
N TYR A 211 -33.72 13.39 -12.72
CA TYR A 211 -34.11 14.66 -12.10
C TYR A 211 -33.28 15.84 -12.63
N TRP A 212 -32.64 15.63 -13.79
CA TRP A 212 -31.94 16.65 -14.56
C TRP A 212 -30.91 17.45 -13.73
N VAL A 213 -30.15 16.74 -12.91
CA VAL A 213 -28.93 17.23 -12.24
C VAL A 213 -27.69 16.60 -12.88
N ASP A 214 -26.62 17.37 -13.02
CA ASP A 214 -25.45 17.02 -13.84
C ASP A 214 -24.18 17.65 -13.27
N VAL A 215 -23.04 17.21 -13.74
CA VAL A 215 -21.71 17.70 -13.35
C VAL A 215 -21.11 18.61 -14.41
N LEU A 216 -20.20 19.49 -13.97
CA LEU A 216 -19.26 20.21 -14.82
C LEU A 216 -17.91 19.47 -14.69
N PHE A 217 -17.58 18.63 -15.66
CA PHE A 217 -16.42 17.72 -15.61
C PHE A 217 -15.33 18.17 -16.58
N ASN A 218 -14.07 18.15 -16.12
CA ASN A 218 -12.89 18.42 -16.94
C ASN A 218 -12.10 17.11 -17.09
N PRO A 219 -12.21 16.39 -18.23
CA PRO A 219 -11.50 15.14 -18.45
C PRO A 219 -9.98 15.38 -18.49
N GLY A 220 -9.23 14.56 -17.74
CA GLY A 220 -7.78 14.74 -17.59
C GLY A 220 -7.38 15.97 -16.76
N GLY A 221 -8.35 16.69 -16.18
CA GLY A 221 -8.09 17.77 -15.22
C GLY A 221 -7.45 17.21 -13.96
N THR A 222 -6.44 17.92 -13.45
CA THR A 222 -5.82 17.62 -12.16
C THR A 222 -6.03 18.79 -11.21
N VAL A 223 -6.29 18.50 -9.93
CA VAL A 223 -6.26 19.54 -8.90
C VAL A 223 -4.81 19.97 -8.69
N THR A 224 -4.53 21.25 -8.83
CA THR A 224 -3.29 21.80 -8.29
C THR A 224 -3.37 21.66 -6.76
N PRO A 225 -2.31 21.17 -6.08
CA PRO A 225 -2.32 21.12 -4.62
C PRO A 225 -2.74 22.49 -4.08
N PRO A 226 -3.63 22.56 -3.10
CA PRO A 226 -3.98 23.85 -2.49
C PRO A 226 -2.69 24.50 -1.98
N PRO A 227 -2.59 25.84 -2.02
CA PRO A 227 -1.49 26.53 -1.36
C PRO A 227 -1.44 26.05 0.10
N PRO A 228 -0.26 26.02 0.74
CA PRO A 228 -0.14 25.61 2.13
C PRO A 228 -1.23 26.29 2.97
N PRO A 229 -1.89 25.57 3.89
CA PRO A 229 -2.96 26.13 4.69
C PRO A 229 -2.45 27.41 5.38
N THR A 230 -3.26 28.45 5.38
CA THR A 230 -2.96 29.64 6.19
C THR A 230 -2.95 29.20 7.65
N THR A 231 -1.77 29.11 8.24
CA THR A 231 -1.59 28.81 9.66
C THR A 231 -1.86 30.05 10.51
N ALA A 232 -2.51 29.85 11.65
CA ALA A 232 -2.58 30.83 12.70
C ALA A 232 -1.46 30.58 13.70
N ASN A 233 -0.86 31.65 14.20
CA ASN A 233 0.25 31.65 15.16
C ASN A 233 -0.11 32.47 16.40
N ILE A 234 0.54 32.21 17.54
CA ILE A 234 0.38 33.02 18.75
C ILE A 234 0.95 34.43 18.54
N TYR A 235 2.12 34.49 17.89
CA TYR A 235 2.80 35.77 17.63
C TYR A 235 2.70 36.18 16.16
N SER A 236 2.65 37.49 15.89
CA SER A 236 2.78 37.97 14.51
C SER A 236 4.17 37.69 13.95
N ALA A 237 4.29 37.57 12.62
CA ALA A 237 5.60 37.41 11.95
C ALA A 237 6.57 38.55 12.22
N SER A 238 6.07 39.74 12.60
CA SER A 238 6.86 40.94 12.96
C SER A 238 7.24 40.99 14.44
N TYR A 239 6.78 40.02 15.26
CA TYR A 239 7.15 40.01 16.68
C TYR A 239 8.64 39.74 16.85
N VAL A 240 9.29 40.57 17.70
CA VAL A 240 10.70 40.42 18.06
C VAL A 240 10.81 40.45 19.60
N PRO A 241 11.41 39.44 20.23
CA PRO A 241 11.62 39.42 21.67
C PRO A 241 12.49 40.59 22.15
N ALA A 242 12.19 41.13 23.34
CA ALA A 242 12.92 42.28 23.90
C ALA A 242 14.41 41.97 24.13
N ASN A 243 14.73 40.70 24.45
CA ASN A 243 16.10 40.21 24.62
C ASN A 243 16.32 39.08 23.62
N GLN A 244 17.21 39.26 22.68
CA GLN A 244 17.42 38.28 21.59
C GLN A 244 18.53 37.26 21.91
N SER A 245 19.25 37.41 23.03
CA SER A 245 20.29 36.47 23.43
C SER A 245 20.44 36.48 24.94
N ALA A 246 20.05 35.41 25.60
CA ALA A 246 20.31 35.20 27.02
C ALA A 246 21.82 35.00 27.29
N GLY A 247 22.28 35.45 28.43
CA GLY A 247 23.64 35.16 28.90
C GLY A 247 23.82 33.71 29.40
N ASP A 248 22.77 32.91 29.34
CA ASP A 248 22.77 31.50 29.75
C ASP A 248 23.21 30.63 28.58
N SER A 249 24.25 29.83 28.77
CA SER A 249 24.83 28.91 27.77
C SER A 249 24.49 27.45 28.04
N ASN A 250 23.61 27.17 29.03
CA ASN A 250 23.25 25.80 29.35
C ASN A 250 22.20 25.26 28.38
N ALA A 251 22.31 23.98 28.06
CA ALA A 251 21.33 23.29 27.25
C ALA A 251 19.96 23.29 27.96
N THR A 252 18.92 23.80 27.25
CA THR A 252 17.62 24.12 27.85
C THR A 252 16.48 23.86 26.89
N SER A 253 15.41 23.20 27.34
CA SER A 253 14.11 23.17 26.64
C SER A 253 13.26 24.35 27.14
N LEU A 254 12.68 25.10 26.23
CA LEU A 254 11.93 26.33 26.48
C LEU A 254 10.55 26.22 25.84
N GLY A 255 9.49 26.66 26.50
CA GLY A 255 8.14 26.42 25.98
C GLY A 255 7.07 27.38 26.45
N VAL A 256 5.89 27.23 25.83
CA VAL A 256 4.66 27.96 26.10
C VAL A 256 3.49 27.00 26.30
N GLN A 257 2.67 27.26 27.32
CA GLN A 257 1.36 26.60 27.49
C GLN A 257 0.32 27.41 26.70
N PHE A 258 -0.42 26.74 25.85
CA PHE A 258 -1.41 27.37 24.97
C PHE A 258 -2.69 26.56 24.86
N GLN A 259 -3.74 27.20 24.36
CA GLN A 259 -4.99 26.58 23.94
C GLN A 259 -5.40 27.11 22.57
N SER A 260 -6.21 26.35 21.85
CA SER A 260 -6.98 26.83 20.71
C SER A 260 -8.46 26.95 21.09
N GLN A 261 -9.13 28.01 20.68
CA GLN A 261 -10.58 28.21 20.88
C GLN A 261 -11.42 27.27 19.98
N THR A 262 -10.81 26.70 18.94
CA THR A 262 -11.43 25.76 18.01
C THR A 262 -10.57 24.50 17.91
N SER A 263 -11.19 23.35 17.68
CA SER A 263 -10.44 22.14 17.34
C SER A 263 -9.77 22.30 15.97
N GLY A 264 -8.59 21.69 15.80
CA GLY A 264 -7.81 21.76 14.58
C GLY A 264 -6.52 20.96 14.72
N TYR A 265 -5.48 21.39 14.01
CA TYR A 265 -4.21 20.65 13.93
C TYR A 265 -3.04 21.62 14.18
N ILE A 266 -2.01 21.14 14.87
CA ILE A 266 -0.71 21.80 14.92
C ILE A 266 0.14 21.22 13.79
N ALA A 267 0.42 22.09 12.80
CA ALA A 267 1.22 21.74 11.63
C ALA A 267 2.73 21.82 11.90
N GLY A 268 3.13 22.51 12.98
CA GLY A 268 4.52 22.71 13.33
C GLY A 268 4.73 23.54 14.59
N VAL A 269 5.99 23.70 14.94
CA VAL A 269 6.47 24.57 16.01
C VAL A 269 7.46 25.54 15.42
N ARG A 270 7.43 26.80 15.88
CA ARG A 270 8.44 27.78 15.54
C ARG A 270 9.00 28.47 16.78
N PHE A 271 10.22 28.98 16.69
CA PHE A 271 10.84 29.76 17.75
C PHE A 271 11.64 30.92 17.18
N TYR A 272 11.83 31.98 17.97
CA TYR A 272 12.67 33.10 17.56
C TYR A 272 14.13 32.87 17.99
N LYS A 273 15.01 32.67 17.00
CA LYS A 273 16.44 32.44 17.17
C LYS A 273 17.17 33.75 17.35
N GLY A 274 17.90 33.85 18.43
CA GLY A 274 18.80 34.97 18.70
C GLY A 274 20.25 34.66 18.36
N THR A 275 21.10 35.69 18.46
CA THR A 275 22.55 35.54 18.25
C THR A 275 23.15 34.63 19.31
N GLY A 276 23.93 33.63 18.93
CA GLY A 276 24.58 32.68 19.82
C GLY A 276 23.74 31.42 20.14
N ASN A 277 22.46 31.43 19.81
CA ASN A 277 21.62 30.25 19.94
C ASN A 277 21.92 29.24 18.81
N GLY A 278 22.94 28.44 19.01
CA GLY A 278 23.47 27.50 18.02
C GLY A 278 23.23 26.05 18.38
N GLY A 279 23.72 25.15 17.51
CA GLY A 279 23.54 23.70 17.66
C GLY A 279 22.26 23.20 16.97
N THR A 280 21.94 21.94 17.16
CA THR A 280 20.76 21.30 16.57
C THR A 280 19.53 21.55 17.44
N HIS A 281 18.58 22.35 16.95
CA HIS A 281 17.33 22.61 17.66
C HIS A 281 16.28 21.54 17.35
N VAL A 282 15.42 21.28 18.33
CA VAL A 282 14.33 20.29 18.20
C VAL A 282 13.04 20.92 18.72
N GLY A 283 12.01 20.97 17.88
CA GLY A 283 10.66 21.43 18.24
C GLY A 283 9.83 20.27 18.76
N SER A 284 9.03 20.50 19.80
CA SER A 284 8.21 19.44 20.41
C SER A 284 6.84 19.98 20.82
N LEU A 285 5.82 19.12 20.70
CA LEU A 285 4.46 19.38 21.19
C LEU A 285 4.08 18.33 22.24
N TRP A 286 3.46 18.77 23.32
CA TRP A 286 3.12 17.92 24.48
C TRP A 286 1.69 18.18 24.96
N THR A 287 1.08 17.18 25.59
CA THR A 287 -0.13 17.41 26.40
C THR A 287 0.22 18.18 27.69
N ALA A 288 -0.78 18.77 28.34
CA ALA A 288 -0.61 19.37 29.67
C ALA A 288 -0.19 18.35 30.75
N LYS A 289 -0.31 17.05 30.48
CA LYS A 289 0.17 15.95 31.34
C LYS A 289 1.57 15.50 31.00
N HIS A 290 2.29 16.26 30.18
CA HIS A 290 3.68 16.04 29.77
C HIS A 290 3.90 14.81 28.85
N THR A 291 2.87 14.33 28.17
CA THR A 291 3.00 13.29 27.12
C THR A 291 3.44 13.94 25.82
N LEU A 292 4.50 13.46 25.20
CA LEU A 292 4.96 13.93 23.89
C LEU A 292 3.94 13.53 22.82
N LEU A 293 3.55 14.48 21.98
CA LEU A 293 2.63 14.31 20.86
C LEU A 293 3.35 14.31 19.51
N ALA A 294 4.33 15.16 19.35
CA ALA A 294 5.19 15.23 18.15
C ALA A 294 6.52 15.89 18.47
N GLN A 295 7.53 15.54 17.68
CA GLN A 295 8.87 16.12 17.75
C GLN A 295 9.50 16.15 16.35
N ALA A 296 10.18 17.28 16.02
CA ALA A 296 10.88 17.41 14.74
C ALA A 296 12.15 18.26 14.91
N THR A 297 13.18 17.96 14.12
CA THR A 297 14.46 18.67 14.14
C THR A 297 14.42 19.81 13.13
N PHE A 298 14.77 21.02 13.56
CA PHE A 298 14.90 22.18 12.68
C PHE A 298 16.06 21.97 11.70
N THR A 299 15.82 22.23 10.44
CA THR A 299 16.80 22.18 9.35
C THR A 299 16.81 23.49 8.58
N ASN A 300 17.94 23.82 7.95
CA ASN A 300 18.08 25.05 7.15
C ASN A 300 17.79 26.36 7.93
N GLU A 301 18.10 26.38 9.22
CA GLU A 301 17.86 27.55 10.06
C GLU A 301 18.63 28.76 9.57
N SER A 302 17.97 29.94 9.62
CA SER A 302 18.61 31.21 9.40
C SER A 302 19.50 31.60 10.62
N ALA A 303 20.37 32.59 10.45
CA ALA A 303 21.27 33.01 11.53
C ALA A 303 20.51 33.59 12.75
N THR A 304 19.41 34.28 12.51
CA THR A 304 18.55 34.92 13.52
C THR A 304 17.11 35.05 12.98
N GLY A 305 16.14 35.27 13.87
CA GLY A 305 14.73 35.38 13.50
C GLY A 305 13.91 34.12 13.69
N TRP A 306 12.67 34.13 13.23
CA TRP A 306 11.79 32.99 13.32
C TRP A 306 12.35 31.80 12.55
N GLN A 307 12.38 30.65 13.20
CA GLN A 307 12.70 29.35 12.63
C GLN A 307 11.46 28.46 12.71
N ASP A 308 11.14 27.74 11.67
CA ASP A 308 9.95 26.91 11.58
C ASP A 308 10.33 25.46 11.35
N VAL A 309 9.61 24.54 11.99
CA VAL A 309 9.70 23.09 11.72
C VAL A 309 8.31 22.51 11.64
N SER A 310 8.04 21.75 10.59
CA SER A 310 6.74 21.11 10.38
C SER A 310 6.71 19.72 11.02
N PHE A 311 5.55 19.38 11.57
CA PHE A 311 5.21 18.02 11.95
C PHE A 311 4.58 17.30 10.76
N SER A 312 5.03 16.08 10.51
CA SER A 312 4.42 15.18 9.54
C SER A 312 4.25 13.82 10.20
N PRO A 313 3.02 13.44 10.46
CA PRO A 313 1.74 14.15 10.24
C PRO A 313 1.48 15.35 11.18
N MET A 314 0.51 16.20 10.84
CA MET A 314 0.02 17.26 11.72
C MET A 314 -0.68 16.68 12.94
N VAL A 315 -0.53 17.32 14.11
CA VAL A 315 -1.08 16.82 15.38
C VAL A 315 -2.48 17.38 15.64
N PRO A 316 -3.51 16.56 15.77
CA PRO A 316 -4.84 17.03 16.12
C PRO A 316 -4.90 17.53 17.56
N ILE A 317 -5.54 18.69 17.75
CA ILE A 317 -5.78 19.30 19.08
C ILE A 317 -7.26 19.62 19.29
N ALA A 318 -7.73 19.42 20.52
CA ALA A 318 -9.12 19.75 20.90
C ALA A 318 -9.25 21.21 21.34
N ALA A 319 -10.41 21.82 21.04
CA ALA A 319 -10.73 23.16 21.50
C ALA A 319 -10.65 23.28 23.03
N ASN A 320 -10.16 24.43 23.51
CA ASN A 320 -10.06 24.80 24.93
C ASN A 320 -9.31 23.78 25.80
N THR A 321 -8.45 22.95 25.18
CA THR A 321 -7.56 22.01 25.85
C THR A 321 -6.15 22.56 25.89
N THR A 322 -5.47 22.44 27.03
CA THR A 322 -4.12 22.97 27.21
C THR A 322 -3.09 22.01 26.62
N TYR A 323 -2.18 22.55 25.82
CA TYR A 323 -1.01 21.91 25.26
C TYR A 323 0.25 22.72 25.57
N ILE A 324 1.41 22.09 25.41
CA ILE A 324 2.72 22.71 25.57
C ILE A 324 3.46 22.62 24.23
N ALA A 325 3.87 23.76 23.69
CA ALA A 325 4.84 23.80 22.60
C ALA A 325 6.20 24.18 23.15
N SER A 326 7.27 23.53 22.69
CA SER A 326 8.63 23.79 23.17
C SER A 326 9.67 23.61 22.07
N TYR A 327 10.84 24.21 22.27
CA TYR A 327 12.03 23.89 21.52
C TYR A 327 13.23 23.65 22.45
N PHE A 328 14.16 22.84 22.01
CA PHE A 328 15.41 22.56 22.70
C PHE A 328 16.52 23.44 22.13
N ALA A 329 17.19 24.21 23.01
CA ALA A 329 18.33 25.05 22.73
C ALA A 329 19.61 24.43 23.33
N PRO A 330 20.42 23.67 22.58
CA PRO A 330 21.55 22.89 23.13
C PRO A 330 22.71 23.73 23.63
N GLN A 331 22.81 24.99 23.18
CA GLN A 331 23.83 25.94 23.59
C GLN A 331 23.26 27.12 24.40
N GLY A 332 21.99 27.06 24.81
CA GLY A 332 21.33 28.19 25.46
C GLY A 332 21.22 29.43 24.58
N HIS A 333 21.59 30.61 25.06
CA HIS A 333 21.54 31.87 24.33
C HIS A 333 20.19 32.18 23.70
N TYR A 334 19.13 31.70 24.32
CA TYR A 334 17.76 31.81 23.83
C TYR A 334 17.21 33.23 23.88
N SER A 335 16.23 33.53 23.08
CA SER A 335 15.52 34.81 23.08
C SER A 335 14.40 34.81 24.12
N TYR A 336 14.14 35.96 24.75
CA TYR A 336 13.10 36.06 25.77
C TYR A 336 12.58 37.49 25.96
N THR A 337 11.37 37.61 26.52
CA THR A 337 10.78 38.87 27.00
C THR A 337 10.30 38.69 28.44
N VAL A 338 10.87 39.41 29.38
CA VAL A 338 10.48 39.35 30.80
C VAL A 338 9.02 39.78 30.94
N ASN A 339 8.21 38.97 31.66
CA ASN A 339 6.76 39.19 31.84
C ASN A 339 5.94 39.21 30.54
N GLY A 340 6.48 38.77 29.40
CA GLY A 340 5.78 38.81 28.12
C GLY A 340 4.49 37.97 28.10
N LEU A 341 4.42 36.91 28.94
CA LEU A 341 3.21 36.09 29.13
C LEU A 341 2.47 36.37 30.45
N ALA A 342 2.81 37.40 31.21
CA ALA A 342 2.17 37.67 32.51
C ALA A 342 0.64 37.76 32.42
N SER A 343 0.12 38.37 31.38
CA SER A 343 -1.32 38.51 31.09
C SER A 343 -1.82 37.56 30.04
N GLY A 344 -0.94 36.65 29.50
CA GLY A 344 -1.20 35.83 28.32
C GLY A 344 -1.24 36.61 27.02
N ILE A 345 -1.34 35.95 25.91
CA ILE A 345 -1.46 36.52 24.56
C ILE A 345 -2.61 35.83 23.86
N THR A 346 -3.51 36.59 23.26
CA THR A 346 -4.60 36.06 22.42
C THR A 346 -4.44 36.55 21.00
N ASN A 347 -4.25 35.63 20.09
CA ASN A 347 -4.36 35.80 18.64
C ASN A 347 -5.29 34.72 18.09
N ALA A 348 -6.58 35.04 18.07
CA ALA A 348 -7.60 34.03 17.77
C ALA A 348 -7.29 33.22 16.50
N PRO A 349 -7.47 31.87 16.53
CA PRO A 349 -8.08 31.10 17.62
C PRO A 349 -7.12 30.73 18.78
N LEU A 350 -5.86 31.06 18.72
CA LEU A 350 -4.82 30.67 19.69
C LEU A 350 -4.75 31.61 20.90
N VAL A 351 -4.48 31.00 22.05
CA VAL A 351 -4.30 31.70 23.33
C VAL A 351 -3.07 31.10 24.04
N ALA A 352 -1.99 31.88 24.18
CA ALA A 352 -0.96 31.58 25.16
C ALA A 352 -1.48 31.96 26.56
N LEU A 353 -1.46 31.00 27.48
CA LEU A 353 -2.09 31.18 28.78
C LEU A 353 -1.38 32.19 29.66
N PRO A 354 -2.12 32.96 30.53
CA PRO A 354 -1.50 33.95 31.44
C PRO A 354 -0.60 33.25 32.46
N GLY A 355 0.65 33.68 32.57
CA GLY A 355 1.59 33.12 33.55
C GLY A 355 1.19 33.35 35.00
N SER A 356 0.41 34.41 35.29
CA SER A 356 -0.06 34.74 36.63
C SER A 356 -1.19 33.86 37.17
N THR A 357 -1.97 33.17 36.29
CA THR A 357 -3.16 32.42 36.70
C THR A 357 -3.08 30.94 36.27
N THR A 358 -2.16 30.56 35.40
CA THR A 358 -1.98 29.17 34.94
C THR A 358 -1.31 28.34 36.05
N PRO A 359 -1.85 27.20 36.42
CA PRO A 359 -1.19 26.27 37.37
C PRO A 359 0.23 25.94 36.88
N GLY A 360 1.23 26.13 37.75
CA GLY A 360 2.63 25.97 37.39
C GLY A 360 3.26 27.12 36.59
N GLY A 361 2.48 28.15 36.26
CA GLY A 361 2.89 29.34 35.48
C GLY A 361 2.91 29.12 33.97
N ASN A 362 3.29 30.11 33.19
CA ASN A 362 3.61 30.01 31.78
C ASN A 362 4.92 30.72 31.46
N GLY A 363 5.46 30.46 30.26
CA GLY A 363 6.86 30.72 29.97
C GLY A 363 7.69 29.68 30.73
N ILE A 364 7.67 28.45 30.23
CA ILE A 364 8.19 27.30 30.93
C ILE A 364 9.54 26.83 30.35
N TYR A 365 10.40 26.24 31.22
CA TYR A 365 11.71 25.78 30.84
C TYR A 365 12.15 24.53 31.62
N SER A 366 13.13 23.80 31.09
CA SER A 366 13.84 22.72 31.80
C SER A 366 15.27 22.59 31.29
N TYR A 367 16.23 22.58 32.24
CA TYR A 367 17.61 22.26 31.89
C TYR A 367 17.76 20.76 31.67
N SER A 368 18.25 20.38 30.51
CA SER A 368 18.48 19.00 30.12
C SER A 368 19.51 18.95 29.00
N GLY A 369 20.28 17.88 28.92
CA GLY A 369 21.24 17.63 27.83
C GLY A 369 20.59 17.16 26.53
N SER A 370 19.27 16.94 26.51
CA SER A 370 18.45 16.49 25.39
C SER A 370 17.07 17.15 25.44
N PRO A 371 16.28 17.14 24.34
CA PRO A 371 14.92 17.64 24.35
C PRO A 371 14.09 17.04 25.48
N ALA A 372 13.49 17.88 26.31
CA ALA A 372 12.69 17.47 27.46
C ALA A 372 11.47 18.38 27.62
N VAL A 373 10.40 17.87 28.23
CA VAL A 373 9.24 18.70 28.53
C VAL A 373 9.63 19.80 29.52
N PRO A 374 9.33 21.10 29.22
CA PRO A 374 9.60 22.19 30.15
C PRO A 374 8.57 22.18 31.27
N ILE A 375 9.05 22.18 32.52
CA ILE A 375 8.20 22.06 33.73
C ILE A 375 8.41 23.20 34.77
N HIS A 376 9.44 24.02 34.61
CA HIS A 376 9.70 25.15 35.51
C HIS A 376 9.25 26.43 34.87
N SER A 377 8.78 27.40 35.67
CA SER A 377 8.33 28.72 35.21
C SER A 377 8.95 29.86 35.99
N THR A 378 9.18 30.96 35.31
CA THR A 378 9.59 32.25 35.90
C THR A 378 8.46 33.29 35.83
N THR A 379 7.28 32.95 36.26
CA THR A 379 6.14 33.87 36.39
C THR A 379 5.78 34.68 35.15
N GLY A 380 5.84 34.06 33.95
CA GLY A 380 5.34 34.66 32.71
C GLY A 380 6.41 35.24 31.78
N THR A 381 7.66 34.78 31.86
CA THR A 381 8.65 35.10 30.83
C THR A 381 8.24 34.43 29.51
N ASP A 382 8.24 35.19 28.43
CA ASP A 382 8.04 34.71 27.09
C ASP A 382 9.39 34.31 26.48
N TYR A 383 9.50 33.05 26.04
CA TYR A 383 10.67 32.49 25.35
C TYR A 383 10.54 32.45 23.83
N ALA A 384 9.54 33.16 23.31
CA ALA A 384 9.23 33.29 21.88
C ALA A 384 9.14 31.91 21.19
N VAL A 385 8.39 30.99 21.81
CA VAL A 385 7.98 29.70 21.25
C VAL A 385 6.54 29.81 20.76
N ASP A 386 6.26 29.29 19.60
CA ASP A 386 4.98 29.41 18.91
C ASP A 386 4.59 28.15 18.18
N VAL A 387 3.38 28.09 17.67
CA VAL A 387 2.85 26.97 16.91
C VAL A 387 2.26 27.41 15.59
N ASP A 388 2.25 26.53 14.61
CA ASP A 388 1.51 26.66 13.35
C ASP A 388 0.19 25.91 13.46
N PHE A 389 -0.91 26.62 13.71
CA PHE A 389 -2.24 26.04 13.85
C PHE A 389 -3.05 26.19 12.57
N THR A 390 -3.78 25.14 12.18
CA THR A 390 -4.74 25.15 11.07
C THR A 390 -5.99 24.36 11.42
N THR A 391 -7.13 24.74 10.82
CA THR A 391 -8.36 23.95 10.90
C THR A 391 -8.48 22.94 9.74
N THR A 392 -7.56 22.98 8.78
CA THR A 392 -7.55 22.11 7.60
C THR A 392 -6.45 21.07 7.75
N TYR A 393 -6.82 19.80 7.77
CA TYR A 393 -5.85 18.71 7.71
C TYR A 393 -5.26 18.60 6.31
N VAL A 394 -3.94 18.55 6.23
CA VAL A 394 -3.24 18.18 5.01
C VAL A 394 -2.59 16.84 5.24
N ALA A 395 -3.15 15.80 4.62
CA ALA A 395 -2.56 14.48 4.67
C ALA A 395 -1.13 14.52 4.09
N PRO A 396 -0.21 13.66 4.59
CA PRO A 396 1.09 13.49 3.97
C PRO A 396 0.90 13.21 2.48
N THR A 397 1.54 14.00 1.63
CA THR A 397 1.42 13.83 0.17
C THR A 397 2.32 12.67 -0.26
N TYR A 398 1.71 11.55 -0.63
CA TYR A 398 2.39 10.51 -1.38
C TYR A 398 2.59 11.01 -2.80
N THR A 399 3.85 11.11 -3.21
CA THR A 399 4.17 11.56 -4.57
C THR A 399 3.81 10.43 -5.53
N GLN A 400 2.76 10.62 -6.31
CA GLN A 400 2.47 9.76 -7.46
C GLN A 400 3.69 9.72 -8.37
N PRO A 401 4.09 8.56 -8.93
CA PRO A 401 5.16 8.49 -9.91
C PRO A 401 4.83 9.41 -11.08
N THR A 402 5.70 10.36 -11.35
CA THR A 402 5.56 11.20 -12.56
C THR A 402 5.87 10.36 -13.79
N PRO A 403 5.24 10.65 -14.96
CA PRO A 403 5.62 10.02 -16.21
C PRO A 403 7.14 10.05 -16.41
N ARG A 404 7.71 8.92 -16.81
CA ARG A 404 9.15 8.74 -16.84
C ARG A 404 9.75 9.40 -18.07
N SER A 405 10.66 10.31 -17.87
CA SER A 405 11.48 10.83 -18.97
C SER A 405 12.72 9.93 -19.13
N GLY A 406 12.75 9.10 -20.19
CA GLY A 406 13.86 8.21 -20.48
C GLY A 406 13.86 6.92 -19.64
N ILE A 407 14.98 6.20 -19.64
CA ILE A 407 15.16 4.92 -18.96
C ILE A 407 15.48 5.14 -17.48
N GLN A 408 14.69 4.50 -16.61
CA GLN A 408 14.87 4.53 -15.15
C GLN A 408 15.48 3.22 -14.66
N GLY A 409 16.34 3.32 -13.66
CA GLY A 409 17.00 2.15 -13.06
C GLY A 409 18.11 1.57 -13.93
N SER A 410 18.69 0.48 -13.46
CA SER A 410 19.72 -0.28 -14.16
C SER A 410 19.47 -1.76 -13.94
N GLY A 411 19.52 -2.55 -15.02
CA GLY A 411 19.25 -3.98 -14.89
C GLY A 411 19.37 -4.74 -16.19
N SER A 412 19.18 -6.05 -16.11
CA SER A 412 19.31 -6.98 -17.23
C SER A 412 18.11 -6.97 -18.16
N ILE A 413 17.00 -6.42 -17.73
CA ILE A 413 15.70 -6.46 -18.38
C ILE A 413 15.18 -5.05 -18.54
N LEU A 414 14.50 -4.76 -19.65
CA LEU A 414 13.72 -3.54 -19.82
C LEU A 414 12.24 -3.85 -19.69
N VAL A 415 11.53 -3.11 -18.84
CA VAL A 415 10.08 -3.10 -18.78
C VAL A 415 9.57 -1.87 -19.53
N LEU A 416 8.73 -2.09 -20.53
CA LEU A 416 7.97 -1.04 -21.22
C LEU A 416 6.66 -0.85 -20.48
N THR A 417 6.45 0.35 -19.94
CA THR A 417 5.33 0.69 -19.05
C THR A 417 4.32 1.60 -19.74
N ASP A 418 3.10 1.57 -19.29
CA ASP A 418 2.09 2.58 -19.60
C ASP A 418 2.03 3.57 -18.43
N PRO A 419 2.27 4.88 -18.65
CA PRO A 419 2.22 5.87 -17.58
C PRO A 419 0.83 6.08 -16.98
N THR A 420 -0.23 5.53 -17.62
CA THR A 420 -1.61 5.59 -17.12
C THR A 420 -2.02 4.33 -16.34
N ASN A 421 -1.17 3.28 -16.33
CA ASN A 421 -1.42 2.03 -15.64
C ASN A 421 -0.35 1.77 -14.57
N HIS A 422 -0.66 2.05 -13.32
CA HIS A 422 0.26 1.90 -12.18
C HIS A 422 0.67 0.45 -11.90
N PHE A 423 -0.12 -0.54 -12.32
CA PHE A 423 0.31 -1.95 -12.24
C PHE A 423 1.57 -2.22 -13.06
N SER A 424 1.84 -1.45 -14.11
CA SER A 424 3.09 -1.55 -14.88
C SER A 424 4.35 -1.37 -14.02
N ASP A 425 4.29 -0.55 -12.98
CA ASP A 425 5.40 -0.24 -12.09
C ASP A 425 5.76 -1.42 -11.19
N ASN A 426 4.79 -2.29 -10.92
CA ASN A 426 4.99 -3.47 -10.08
C ASN A 426 5.97 -4.47 -10.69
N TYR A 427 6.16 -4.51 -12.01
CA TYR A 427 7.11 -5.46 -12.62
C TYR A 427 8.54 -5.23 -12.14
N CYS A 428 9.01 -3.98 -12.10
CA CYS A 428 10.32 -3.64 -11.57
C CYS A 428 10.32 -3.41 -10.05
N GLY A 429 9.30 -2.76 -9.54
CA GLY A 429 9.23 -2.37 -8.13
C GLY A 429 8.90 -3.52 -7.17
N ALA A 430 8.31 -4.61 -7.64
CA ALA A 430 7.89 -5.73 -6.80
C ALA A 430 8.23 -7.10 -7.41
N ILE A 431 7.63 -7.47 -8.55
CA ILE A 431 7.61 -8.85 -9.06
C ILE A 431 9.02 -9.38 -9.38
N LEU A 432 9.75 -8.72 -10.28
CA LEU A 432 11.11 -9.14 -10.65
C LEU A 432 12.07 -8.97 -9.49
N GLN A 433 11.91 -7.91 -8.71
CA GLN A 433 12.69 -7.64 -7.52
C GLN A 433 12.51 -8.74 -6.45
N THR A 434 11.28 -9.26 -6.25
CA THR A 434 11.01 -10.39 -5.35
C THR A 434 11.89 -11.60 -5.73
N LYS A 435 12.05 -11.90 -7.01
CA LYS A 435 12.91 -13.00 -7.48
C LYS A 435 14.38 -12.60 -7.71
N GLY A 436 14.77 -11.37 -7.41
CA GLY A 436 16.16 -10.92 -7.49
C GLY A 436 16.64 -10.52 -8.86
N VAL A 437 15.75 -10.43 -9.83
CA VAL A 437 16.07 -9.97 -11.18
C VAL A 437 16.09 -8.45 -11.19
N ALA A 438 17.21 -7.86 -11.59
CA ALA A 438 17.36 -6.42 -11.74
C ALA A 438 16.77 -5.97 -13.08
N CYS A 439 15.97 -4.91 -13.08
CA CYS A 439 15.37 -4.36 -14.29
C CYS A 439 15.49 -2.84 -14.37
N ALA A 440 15.44 -2.35 -15.61
CA ALA A 440 15.17 -0.95 -15.93
C ALA A 440 13.76 -0.83 -16.50
N SER A 441 13.18 0.34 -16.45
CA SER A 441 11.86 0.62 -17.00
C SER A 441 11.83 1.93 -17.77
N THR A 442 10.93 2.02 -18.75
CA THR A 442 10.66 3.24 -19.49
C THR A 442 9.25 3.18 -20.08
N ASP A 443 8.64 4.35 -20.26
CA ASP A 443 7.32 4.41 -20.88
C ASP A 443 7.39 4.03 -22.36
N THR A 444 6.33 3.38 -22.87
CA THR A 444 6.21 2.99 -24.30
C THR A 444 6.43 4.15 -25.25
N GLY A 445 6.06 5.38 -24.85
CA GLY A 445 6.31 6.60 -25.60
C GLY A 445 7.79 6.89 -25.88
N ASN A 446 8.72 6.35 -25.07
CA ASN A 446 10.16 6.49 -25.24
C ASN A 446 10.75 5.44 -26.21
N LEU A 447 9.98 4.47 -26.68
CA LEU A 447 10.41 3.49 -27.68
C LEU A 447 10.37 4.11 -29.07
N THR A 448 11.31 5.03 -29.33
CA THR A 448 11.38 5.80 -30.59
C THR A 448 12.41 5.25 -31.59
N ALA A 449 13.32 4.39 -31.14
CA ALA A 449 14.38 3.81 -31.96
C ALA A 449 14.85 2.46 -31.40
N ALA A 450 15.47 1.65 -32.27
CA ALA A 450 16.06 0.34 -31.90
C ALA A 450 17.13 0.43 -30.80
N SER A 451 17.78 1.57 -30.67
CA SER A 451 18.80 1.81 -29.62
C SER A 451 18.28 1.70 -28.19
N VAL A 452 16.96 1.91 -27.99
CA VAL A 452 16.30 1.70 -26.66
C VAL A 452 16.34 0.23 -26.27
N LEU A 453 16.15 -0.69 -27.21
CA LEU A 453 16.07 -2.14 -26.96
C LEU A 453 17.47 -2.82 -26.98
N THR A 454 18.41 -2.27 -27.72
CA THR A 454 19.71 -2.89 -27.98
C THR A 454 20.52 -3.29 -26.73
N PRO A 455 20.52 -2.53 -25.61
CA PRO A 455 21.23 -2.91 -24.40
C PRO A 455 20.70 -4.17 -23.72
N TYR A 456 19.44 -4.54 -23.99
CA TYR A 456 18.71 -5.57 -23.27
C TYR A 456 18.58 -6.85 -24.07
N ARG A 457 18.41 -7.97 -23.38
CA ARG A 457 18.13 -9.28 -23.99
C ARG A 457 16.71 -9.75 -23.73
N THR A 458 16.09 -9.23 -22.68
CA THR A 458 14.68 -9.45 -22.37
C THR A 458 13.98 -8.10 -22.26
N VAL A 459 12.82 -8.00 -22.87
CA VAL A 459 11.91 -6.86 -22.77
C VAL A 459 10.54 -7.37 -22.38
N ILE A 460 9.96 -6.78 -21.34
CA ILE A 460 8.60 -7.05 -20.91
C ILE A 460 7.73 -5.86 -21.29
N LEU A 461 6.64 -6.11 -22.02
CA LEU A 461 5.57 -5.14 -22.23
C LEU A 461 4.54 -5.34 -21.15
N ALA A 462 4.36 -4.36 -20.29
CA ALA A 462 3.36 -4.41 -19.22
C ALA A 462 1.94 -4.26 -19.78
N ASP A 463 0.98 -4.72 -19.04
CA ASP A 463 -0.46 -4.87 -19.29
C ASP A 463 -1.04 -3.93 -20.35
N ASP A 464 -1.66 -4.53 -21.38
CA ASP A 464 -2.43 -3.87 -22.44
C ASP A 464 -1.83 -2.54 -22.97
N SER A 465 -0.51 -2.36 -22.77
CA SER A 465 0.18 -1.13 -23.19
C SER A 465 0.21 -1.05 -24.71
N PRO A 466 -0.43 -0.05 -25.32
CA PRO A 466 -0.53 0.01 -26.77
C PRO A 466 0.82 0.35 -27.40
N LEU A 467 1.23 -0.42 -28.39
CA LEU A 467 2.36 -0.11 -29.27
C LEU A 467 1.84 0.37 -30.63
N THR A 468 2.43 1.42 -31.15
CA THR A 468 2.21 1.85 -32.55
C THR A 468 2.78 0.81 -33.52
N SER A 469 2.30 0.77 -34.77
CA SER A 469 2.84 -0.13 -35.81
C SER A 469 4.34 0.03 -36.02
N ALA A 470 4.88 1.25 -35.83
CA ALA A 470 6.32 1.51 -35.89
C ALA A 470 7.08 0.83 -34.74
N GLN A 471 6.53 0.91 -33.52
CA GLN A 471 7.09 0.27 -32.33
C GLN A 471 7.01 -1.26 -32.40
N VAL A 472 5.89 -1.82 -32.89
CA VAL A 472 5.75 -3.25 -33.18
C VAL A 472 6.83 -3.70 -34.16
N SER A 473 7.12 -2.92 -35.20
CA SER A 473 8.19 -3.22 -36.17
C SER A 473 9.60 -3.19 -35.53
N LEU A 474 9.85 -2.25 -34.60
CA LEU A 474 11.10 -2.18 -33.84
C LEU A 474 11.27 -3.43 -32.94
N VAL A 475 10.24 -3.79 -32.18
CA VAL A 475 10.24 -4.98 -31.32
C VAL A 475 10.41 -6.25 -32.16
N THR A 476 9.64 -6.41 -33.24
CA THR A 476 9.74 -7.58 -34.14
C THR A 476 11.13 -7.74 -34.71
N THR A 477 11.75 -6.65 -35.16
CA THR A 477 13.14 -6.67 -35.71
C THR A 477 14.12 -7.08 -34.60
N TRP A 478 13.97 -6.54 -33.40
CA TRP A 478 14.85 -6.84 -32.28
C TRP A 478 14.69 -8.31 -31.80
N VAL A 479 13.45 -8.85 -31.75
CA VAL A 479 13.19 -10.27 -31.44
C VAL A 479 13.82 -11.18 -32.50
N ASN A 480 13.63 -10.87 -33.80
CA ASN A 480 14.28 -11.64 -34.90
C ASN A 480 15.81 -11.70 -34.75
N GLY A 481 16.41 -10.65 -34.19
CA GLY A 481 17.85 -10.54 -33.92
C GLY A 481 18.32 -11.26 -32.66
N GLY A 482 17.44 -11.94 -31.92
CA GLY A 482 17.79 -12.74 -30.74
C GLY A 482 17.27 -12.20 -29.40
N GLY A 483 16.38 -11.20 -29.41
CA GLY A 483 15.71 -10.68 -28.23
C GLY A 483 14.67 -11.65 -27.67
N ASN A 484 14.42 -11.58 -26.37
CA ASN A 484 13.35 -12.28 -25.67
C ASN A 484 12.26 -11.27 -25.29
N PHE A 485 11.09 -11.36 -25.90
CA PHE A 485 9.97 -10.44 -25.67
C PHE A 485 8.84 -11.15 -24.91
N VAL A 486 8.35 -10.53 -23.85
CA VAL A 486 7.23 -11.03 -23.05
C VAL A 486 6.17 -9.92 -23.00
N ALA A 487 4.98 -10.20 -23.48
CA ALA A 487 3.86 -9.26 -23.46
C ALA A 487 2.79 -9.74 -22.48
N MET A 488 2.35 -8.84 -21.60
CA MET A 488 1.26 -9.09 -20.65
C MET A 488 -0.03 -8.57 -21.25
N ARG A 489 -1.03 -9.42 -21.36
CA ARG A 489 -2.35 -9.14 -21.94
C ARG A 489 -2.23 -8.32 -23.23
N PRO A 490 -1.60 -8.89 -24.31
CA PRO A 490 -1.18 -8.13 -25.46
C PRO A 490 -2.36 -7.66 -26.32
N ASN A 491 -2.21 -6.49 -26.93
CA ASN A 491 -3.11 -6.03 -27.98
C ASN A 491 -2.99 -6.87 -29.26
N ASP A 492 -4.07 -6.98 -30.07
CA ASP A 492 -4.17 -7.77 -31.31
C ASP A 492 -3.07 -7.44 -32.36
N ASN A 493 -2.49 -6.23 -32.32
CA ASN A 493 -1.41 -5.84 -33.24
C ASN A 493 -0.11 -6.61 -33.01
N LEU A 494 0.00 -7.34 -31.92
CA LEU A 494 1.12 -8.22 -31.56
C LEU A 494 0.86 -9.70 -31.89
N ASP A 495 -0.36 -10.09 -32.27
CA ASP A 495 -0.79 -11.47 -32.50
C ASP A 495 0.18 -12.28 -33.37
N THR A 496 0.59 -11.70 -34.51
CA THR A 496 1.52 -12.35 -35.45
C THR A 496 2.90 -12.59 -34.78
N LEU A 497 3.41 -11.62 -34.02
CA LEU A 497 4.69 -11.75 -33.32
C LEU A 497 4.62 -12.78 -32.21
N LEU A 498 3.49 -12.88 -31.54
CA LEU A 498 3.25 -13.76 -30.39
C LEU A 498 2.75 -15.15 -30.79
N GLY A 499 2.39 -15.37 -32.07
CA GLY A 499 1.88 -16.62 -32.58
C GLY A 499 0.54 -17.03 -32.01
N ILE A 500 -0.33 -16.06 -31.78
CA ILE A 500 -1.70 -16.22 -31.27
C ILE A 500 -2.71 -15.62 -32.27
N GLY A 501 -3.95 -16.02 -32.21
CA GLY A 501 -5.04 -15.42 -32.97
C GLY A 501 -5.67 -14.29 -32.19
N THR A 502 -6.49 -13.49 -32.83
CA THR A 502 -7.25 -12.39 -32.20
C THR A 502 -8.10 -12.91 -31.05
N ALA A 503 -8.20 -12.14 -29.98
CA ALA A 503 -9.02 -12.49 -28.81
C ALA A 503 -10.49 -12.74 -29.19
N SER A 504 -11.02 -13.85 -28.73
CA SER A 504 -12.40 -14.26 -29.03
C SER A 504 -13.38 -13.98 -27.92
N ASN A 505 -12.90 -13.93 -26.67
CA ASN A 505 -13.69 -13.74 -25.47
C ASN A 505 -12.74 -13.36 -24.29
N ILE A 506 -13.31 -13.19 -23.10
CA ILE A 506 -12.57 -12.94 -21.86
C ILE A 506 -12.96 -13.96 -20.80
N LEU A 507 -12.01 -14.27 -19.89
CA LEU A 507 -12.21 -15.13 -18.73
C LEU A 507 -11.73 -14.40 -17.47
N PRO A 508 -12.63 -13.85 -16.64
CA PRO A 508 -12.26 -13.13 -15.42
C PRO A 508 -12.11 -14.08 -14.24
N ASP A 509 -11.20 -13.75 -13.30
CA ASP A 509 -11.03 -14.38 -11.97
C ASP A 509 -11.12 -15.92 -12.00
N ALA A 510 -10.20 -16.56 -12.72
CA ALA A 510 -10.25 -17.99 -12.97
C ALA A 510 -8.89 -18.65 -12.65
N TYR A 511 -8.52 -19.72 -13.40
CA TYR A 511 -7.36 -20.53 -13.07
C TYR A 511 -6.45 -20.75 -14.28
N LEU A 512 -5.22 -21.15 -13.99
CA LEU A 512 -4.27 -21.65 -14.99
C LEU A 512 -3.57 -22.91 -14.48
N ALA A 513 -3.16 -23.79 -15.38
CA ALA A 513 -2.27 -24.89 -15.09
C ALA A 513 -0.99 -24.78 -15.92
N ILE A 514 0.16 -24.84 -15.25
CA ILE A 514 1.48 -24.74 -15.87
C ILE A 514 1.89 -26.11 -16.41
N ASP A 515 2.39 -26.16 -17.66
CA ASP A 515 3.05 -27.37 -18.19
C ASP A 515 4.42 -27.51 -17.52
N ASN A 516 4.47 -28.28 -16.43
CA ASN A 516 5.69 -28.49 -15.65
C ASN A 516 6.55 -29.66 -16.18
N THR A 517 6.20 -30.26 -17.32
CA THR A 517 6.97 -31.33 -17.94
C THR A 517 8.19 -30.83 -18.71
N GLN A 518 8.22 -29.57 -19.07
CA GLN A 518 9.28 -28.94 -19.84
C GLN A 518 9.48 -27.47 -19.45
N ALA A 519 10.66 -26.94 -19.82
CA ALA A 519 10.94 -25.51 -19.61
C ALA A 519 9.95 -24.59 -20.38
N PRO A 520 9.58 -23.45 -19.81
CA PRO A 520 10.01 -22.84 -18.54
C PRO A 520 9.21 -23.32 -17.31
N GLY A 521 8.20 -24.16 -17.45
CA GLY A 521 7.35 -24.61 -16.34
C GLY A 521 7.97 -25.70 -15.45
N GLN A 522 9.06 -26.32 -15.91
CA GLN A 522 9.74 -27.39 -15.17
C GLN A 522 10.19 -26.93 -13.78
N GLY A 523 9.93 -27.76 -12.77
CA GLY A 523 10.30 -27.45 -11.38
C GLY A 523 9.32 -26.52 -10.66
N ILE A 524 8.19 -26.16 -11.29
CA ILE A 524 7.08 -25.45 -10.66
C ILE A 524 5.97 -26.46 -10.35
N ASP A 525 5.15 -26.18 -9.31
CA ASP A 525 4.02 -27.04 -8.96
C ASP A 525 3.02 -27.13 -10.13
N GLY A 526 2.50 -28.33 -10.39
CA GLY A 526 1.61 -28.60 -11.53
C GLY A 526 0.12 -28.51 -11.22
N GLN A 527 -0.26 -28.10 -10.00
CA GLN A 527 -1.67 -27.87 -9.70
C GLN A 527 -2.21 -26.63 -10.42
N THR A 528 -3.53 -26.51 -10.54
CA THR A 528 -4.15 -25.28 -11.02
C THR A 528 -3.93 -24.15 -10.04
N LEU A 529 -3.53 -22.99 -10.55
CA LEU A 529 -3.28 -21.75 -9.81
C LEU A 529 -4.38 -20.76 -10.15
N GLN A 530 -4.91 -20.08 -9.14
CA GLN A 530 -5.89 -19.01 -9.33
C GLN A 530 -5.19 -17.73 -9.80
N TYR A 531 -5.79 -17.01 -10.72
CA TYR A 531 -5.42 -15.65 -11.08
C TYR A 531 -6.60 -14.71 -10.90
N HIS A 532 -6.32 -13.44 -10.65
CA HIS A 532 -7.31 -12.38 -10.49
C HIS A 532 -7.17 -11.32 -11.58
N GLY A 533 -8.31 -10.74 -11.95
CA GLY A 533 -8.43 -9.85 -13.10
C GLY A 533 -8.92 -10.60 -14.34
N VAL A 534 -8.69 -10.04 -15.52
CA VAL A 534 -9.23 -10.57 -16.78
C VAL A 534 -8.13 -11.21 -17.61
N ALA A 535 -8.38 -12.42 -18.13
CA ALA A 535 -7.59 -13.02 -19.21
C ALA A 535 -8.34 -12.94 -20.54
N ASP A 536 -7.63 -12.64 -21.63
CA ASP A 536 -8.16 -12.68 -22.97
C ASP A 536 -8.01 -14.08 -23.58
N GLU A 537 -9.07 -14.62 -24.23
CA GLU A 537 -9.08 -15.96 -24.81
C GLU A 537 -8.57 -15.92 -26.26
N HIS A 538 -7.28 -16.17 -26.46
CA HIS A 538 -6.62 -16.29 -27.77
C HIS A 538 -6.40 -17.73 -28.17
N ALA A 539 -6.70 -18.09 -29.41
CA ALA A 539 -6.33 -19.38 -29.94
C ALA A 539 -4.82 -19.40 -30.29
N LEU A 540 -4.19 -20.57 -30.27
CA LEU A 540 -2.83 -20.73 -30.77
C LEU A 540 -2.78 -20.57 -32.29
N ALA A 541 -1.82 -19.79 -32.81
CA ALA A 541 -1.56 -19.55 -34.23
C ALA A 541 -0.07 -19.70 -34.56
N GLY A 542 0.59 -20.70 -33.96
CA GLY A 542 2.00 -21.01 -34.13
C GLY A 542 2.78 -21.11 -32.84
N ALA A 543 2.35 -20.42 -31.78
CA ALA A 543 2.96 -20.52 -30.45
C ALA A 543 2.67 -21.88 -29.77
N ARG A 544 3.51 -22.22 -28.79
CA ARG A 544 3.31 -23.36 -27.88
C ARG A 544 2.71 -22.84 -26.57
N ALA A 545 1.71 -23.54 -26.03
CA ALA A 545 1.22 -23.27 -24.69
C ALA A 545 2.28 -23.64 -23.64
N VAL A 546 2.51 -22.75 -22.69
CA VAL A 546 3.34 -22.93 -21.49
C VAL A 546 2.44 -23.16 -20.29
N ALA A 547 1.27 -22.53 -20.29
CA ALA A 547 0.19 -22.77 -19.34
C ALA A 547 -1.16 -22.68 -20.07
N THR A 548 -2.16 -23.39 -19.55
CA THR A 548 -3.53 -23.44 -20.10
C THR A 548 -4.49 -22.73 -19.16
N LEU A 549 -5.46 -21.97 -19.68
CA LEU A 549 -6.55 -21.38 -18.91
C LEU A 549 -7.55 -22.46 -18.49
N TYR A 550 -8.09 -22.31 -17.29
CA TYR A 550 -9.13 -23.15 -16.69
C TYR A 550 -10.27 -22.25 -16.22
N SER A 551 -11.50 -22.62 -16.53
CA SER A 551 -12.70 -21.87 -16.11
C SER A 551 -13.02 -22.05 -14.62
N ASP A 552 -12.56 -23.13 -14.03
CA ASP A 552 -12.60 -23.42 -12.60
C ASP A 552 -11.36 -24.25 -12.21
N ALA A 553 -11.23 -24.64 -10.95
CA ALA A 553 -10.06 -25.36 -10.44
C ALA A 553 -9.74 -26.70 -11.15
N SER A 554 -10.66 -27.23 -11.96
CA SER A 554 -10.59 -28.55 -12.57
C SER A 554 -10.92 -28.59 -14.06
N THR A 555 -11.58 -27.58 -14.62
CA THR A 555 -12.10 -27.58 -16.00
C THR A 555 -11.19 -26.78 -16.93
N ALA A 556 -10.40 -27.50 -17.72
CA ALA A 556 -9.51 -26.89 -18.72
C ALA A 556 -10.32 -26.25 -19.87
N THR A 557 -9.90 -25.08 -20.32
CA THR A 557 -10.35 -24.51 -21.59
C THR A 557 -9.45 -25.00 -22.74
N THR A 558 -9.73 -24.59 -23.95
CA THR A 558 -8.86 -24.82 -25.11
C THR A 558 -7.84 -23.70 -25.33
N TYR A 559 -7.85 -22.69 -24.49
CA TYR A 559 -7.05 -21.47 -24.62
C TYR A 559 -5.78 -21.53 -23.74
N PRO A 560 -4.63 -21.05 -24.23
CA PRO A 560 -3.44 -20.90 -23.40
C PRO A 560 -3.64 -19.78 -22.39
N ALA A 561 -3.01 -19.92 -21.21
CA ALA A 561 -2.81 -18.83 -20.25
C ALA A 561 -1.49 -18.09 -20.51
N VAL A 562 -0.48 -18.87 -20.91
CA VAL A 562 0.87 -18.36 -21.21
C VAL A 562 1.39 -19.13 -22.43
N THR A 563 2.05 -18.39 -23.34
CA THR A 563 2.62 -18.98 -24.57
C THR A 563 4.10 -18.66 -24.73
N THR A 564 4.75 -19.38 -25.63
CA THR A 564 6.09 -19.04 -26.13
C THR A 564 6.20 -19.42 -27.61
N GLN A 565 6.89 -18.58 -28.38
CA GLN A 565 7.14 -18.80 -29.82
C GLN A 565 8.59 -18.46 -30.16
N ALA A 566 9.22 -19.28 -30.99
CA ALA A 566 10.51 -18.92 -31.60
C ALA A 566 10.28 -17.95 -32.77
N VAL A 567 10.98 -16.82 -32.78
CA VAL A 567 10.87 -15.79 -33.83
C VAL A 567 12.27 -15.44 -34.27
N GLY A 568 12.66 -15.83 -35.50
CA GLY A 568 14.03 -15.68 -35.97
C GLY A 568 15.02 -16.37 -35.03
N THR A 569 15.93 -15.62 -34.45
CA THR A 569 16.89 -16.15 -33.47
C THR A 569 16.47 -15.89 -32.01
N GLY A 570 15.36 -15.17 -31.77
CA GLY A 570 14.80 -14.83 -30.47
C GLY A 570 13.56 -15.62 -30.07
N THR A 571 12.86 -15.12 -29.07
CA THR A 571 11.61 -15.68 -28.55
C THR A 571 10.60 -14.58 -28.28
N ALA A 572 9.30 -14.88 -28.49
CA ALA A 572 8.19 -14.03 -28.08
C ALA A 572 7.21 -14.85 -27.23
N SER A 573 6.73 -14.29 -26.17
CA SER A 573 5.83 -14.94 -25.20
C SER A 573 4.68 -14.03 -24.88
N ALA A 574 3.48 -14.58 -24.70
CA ALA A 574 2.31 -13.86 -24.25
C ALA A 574 1.79 -14.44 -22.94
N TRP A 575 1.39 -13.59 -22.02
CA TRP A 575 0.53 -13.87 -20.87
C TRP A 575 -0.85 -13.30 -21.18
N MET A 576 -1.88 -14.13 -21.13
CA MET A 576 -3.22 -13.71 -21.54
C MET A 576 -3.92 -12.81 -20.51
N PHE A 577 -3.26 -12.56 -19.37
CA PHE A 577 -3.72 -11.69 -18.29
C PHE A 577 -2.57 -10.82 -17.78
N ASP A 578 -2.92 -9.75 -17.05
CA ASP A 578 -1.94 -8.94 -16.33
C ASP A 578 -1.46 -9.65 -15.07
N LEU A 579 -0.23 -10.15 -15.11
CA LEU A 579 0.38 -10.82 -13.96
C LEU A 579 0.53 -9.88 -12.77
N ALA A 580 0.84 -8.59 -12.98
CA ALA A 580 1.04 -7.65 -11.88
C ALA A 580 -0.24 -7.41 -11.10
N ARG A 581 -1.35 -7.19 -11.79
CA ARG A 581 -2.69 -7.08 -11.18
C ARG A 581 -3.07 -8.37 -10.44
N SER A 582 -2.87 -9.52 -11.10
CA SER A 582 -3.16 -10.83 -10.50
C SER A 582 -2.37 -11.05 -9.21
N VAL A 583 -1.08 -10.71 -9.20
CA VAL A 583 -0.22 -10.85 -8.01
C VAL A 583 -0.68 -9.94 -6.88
N VAL A 584 -0.95 -8.65 -7.15
CA VAL A 584 -1.44 -7.70 -6.15
C VAL A 584 -2.75 -8.20 -5.55
N TYR A 585 -3.73 -8.54 -6.38
CA TYR A 585 -5.04 -8.96 -5.90
C TYR A 585 -5.02 -10.33 -5.20
N THR A 586 -4.11 -11.23 -5.57
CA THR A 586 -3.91 -12.50 -4.85
C THR A 586 -3.26 -12.26 -3.47
N ARG A 587 -2.30 -11.34 -3.37
CA ARG A 587 -1.55 -11.10 -2.12
C ARG A 587 -2.23 -10.13 -1.16
N GLU A 588 -2.98 -9.18 -1.67
CA GLU A 588 -3.58 -8.10 -0.87
C GLU A 588 -5.11 -8.18 -0.80
N GLY A 589 -5.73 -9.04 -1.61
CA GLY A 589 -7.16 -9.36 -1.58
C GLY A 589 -8.01 -8.57 -2.57
N ASN A 590 -9.32 -8.75 -2.46
CA ASN A 590 -10.32 -8.13 -3.33
C ASN A 590 -10.48 -6.63 -3.05
N PRO A 591 -10.16 -5.74 -3.99
CA PRO A 591 -10.35 -4.31 -3.79
C PRO A 591 -11.83 -3.91 -3.58
N GLY A 592 -12.78 -4.70 -4.10
CA GLY A 592 -14.22 -4.48 -3.88
C GLY A 592 -14.67 -4.71 -2.44
N LEU A 593 -13.86 -5.41 -1.62
CA LEU A 593 -14.11 -5.62 -0.19
C LEU A 593 -13.31 -4.67 0.70
N ALA A 594 -12.52 -3.78 0.13
CA ALA A 594 -11.76 -2.80 0.90
C ALA A 594 -12.69 -1.94 1.76
N GLY A 595 -12.35 -1.82 3.04
CA GLY A 595 -13.17 -1.06 4.01
C GLY A 595 -14.48 -1.70 4.44
N GLN A 596 -14.72 -2.95 4.06
CA GLN A 596 -15.90 -3.70 4.48
C GLN A 596 -15.51 -4.76 5.52
N ALA A 597 -16.21 -4.77 6.65
CA ALA A 597 -16.19 -5.92 7.55
C ALA A 597 -17.16 -6.96 7.01
N THR A 598 -16.69 -8.17 6.73
CA THR A 598 -17.56 -9.21 6.17
C THR A 598 -18.22 -10.04 7.26
N PRO A 599 -19.44 -10.56 7.04
CA PRO A 599 -20.19 -11.33 8.06
C PRO A 599 -19.47 -12.60 8.52
N SER A 600 -18.68 -13.24 7.67
CA SER A 600 -17.94 -14.46 8.00
C SER A 600 -16.73 -14.17 8.89
N ALA A 601 -16.12 -13.01 8.73
CA ALA A 601 -14.98 -12.56 9.53
C ALA A 601 -15.40 -12.02 10.91
N SER A 602 -16.65 -11.53 11.03
CA SER A 602 -17.13 -10.75 12.19
C SER A 602 -17.74 -11.59 13.30
N ALA A 603 -17.86 -12.91 13.17
CA ALA A 603 -18.51 -13.75 14.17
C ALA A 603 -17.73 -13.78 15.49
N GLY A 604 -17.86 -12.71 16.28
CA GLY A 604 -17.29 -12.60 17.63
C GLY A 604 -16.35 -11.41 17.84
N PHE A 605 -16.15 -10.55 16.87
CA PHE A 605 -15.32 -9.36 16.96
C PHE A 605 -16.07 -8.11 16.48
N ASP A 606 -15.67 -6.95 16.95
CA ASP A 606 -16.28 -5.65 16.62
C ASP A 606 -16.33 -5.40 15.10
N ASN A 607 -17.37 -4.71 14.63
CA ASN A 607 -17.68 -4.44 13.23
C ASN A 607 -16.67 -3.46 12.58
N PHE A 608 -15.39 -3.79 12.52
CA PHE A 608 -14.41 -3.00 11.77
C PHE A 608 -13.66 -3.87 10.75
N PRO A 609 -13.23 -3.29 9.60
CA PRO A 609 -12.55 -4.02 8.55
C PRO A 609 -11.17 -4.50 8.99
N ARG A 610 -10.79 -5.71 8.55
CA ARG A 610 -9.49 -6.34 8.78
C ARG A 610 -8.86 -6.77 7.47
N VAL A 611 -7.55 -6.99 7.46
CA VAL A 611 -6.87 -7.50 6.27
C VAL A 611 -7.52 -8.77 5.73
N PRO A 612 -7.85 -9.79 6.55
CA PRO A 612 -8.50 -11.01 6.05
C PRO A 612 -9.87 -10.81 5.41
N ASP A 613 -10.60 -9.76 5.74
CA ASP A 613 -11.93 -9.51 5.17
C ASP A 613 -11.89 -9.34 3.63
N ARG A 614 -10.77 -8.87 3.09
CA ARG A 614 -10.56 -8.72 1.66
C ARG A 614 -10.46 -10.04 0.88
N PHE A 615 -10.35 -11.16 1.59
CA PHE A 615 -10.22 -12.50 1.03
C PHE A 615 -11.48 -13.36 1.18
N ASP A 616 -12.60 -12.77 1.63
CA ASP A 616 -13.79 -13.49 2.05
C ASP A 616 -14.71 -13.92 0.89
N LEU A 617 -15.57 -14.91 1.22
CA LEU A 617 -16.69 -15.43 0.42
C LEU A 617 -16.33 -15.86 -1.02
N GLY A 618 -15.29 -16.72 -1.13
CA GLY A 618 -14.98 -17.39 -2.39
C GLY A 618 -14.08 -16.60 -3.32
N TYR A 619 -13.53 -15.49 -2.87
CA TYR A 619 -12.50 -14.77 -3.61
C TYR A 619 -11.23 -15.61 -3.76
N LEU A 620 -10.82 -16.31 -2.69
CA LEU A 620 -9.75 -17.29 -2.75
C LEU A 620 -10.31 -18.71 -2.72
N ASP A 621 -9.73 -19.58 -3.52
CA ASP A 621 -9.94 -21.03 -3.43
C ASP A 621 -9.14 -21.60 -2.26
N LEU A 622 -9.80 -21.80 -1.12
CA LEU A 622 -9.17 -22.28 0.11
C LEU A 622 -8.59 -23.70 -0.03
N THR A 623 -8.95 -24.46 -1.06
CA THR A 623 -8.35 -25.76 -1.33
C THR A 623 -6.96 -25.65 -1.98
N LYS A 624 -6.58 -24.47 -2.43
CA LYS A 624 -5.32 -24.16 -3.13
C LYS A 624 -4.32 -23.38 -2.27
N VAL A 625 -4.69 -22.94 -1.07
CA VAL A 625 -3.84 -22.05 -0.23
C VAL A 625 -2.59 -22.74 0.34
N ALA A 626 -2.46 -24.05 0.22
CA ALA A 626 -1.24 -24.76 0.64
C ALA A 626 0.01 -24.38 -0.17
N VAL A 627 -0.14 -23.70 -1.31
CA VAL A 627 0.95 -23.19 -2.13
C VAL A 627 0.76 -21.70 -2.42
N PRO A 628 1.85 -20.95 -2.53
CA PRO A 628 1.80 -19.51 -2.78
C PRO A 628 1.53 -19.22 -4.26
N GLN A 629 0.27 -19.13 -4.64
CA GLN A 629 -0.19 -19.11 -6.04
C GLN A 629 0.42 -17.96 -6.84
N ALA A 630 0.47 -16.75 -6.27
CA ALA A 630 1.11 -15.59 -6.90
C ALA A 630 2.61 -15.84 -7.16
N ASP A 631 3.33 -16.36 -6.16
CA ASP A 631 4.79 -16.53 -6.24
C ASP A 631 5.18 -17.62 -7.25
N LEU A 632 4.32 -18.63 -7.47
CA LEU A 632 4.54 -19.64 -8.50
C LEU A 632 4.36 -19.07 -9.91
N GLN A 633 3.42 -18.16 -10.11
CA GLN A 633 3.26 -17.41 -11.36
C GLN A 633 4.48 -16.52 -11.62
N ILE A 634 4.97 -15.81 -10.60
CA ILE A 634 6.21 -15.02 -10.70
C ILE A 634 7.41 -15.91 -11.03
N SER A 635 7.46 -17.12 -10.48
CA SER A 635 8.51 -18.11 -10.79
C SER A 635 8.47 -18.52 -12.26
N LEU A 636 7.28 -18.70 -12.85
CA LEU A 636 7.13 -18.99 -14.26
C LEU A 636 7.69 -17.85 -15.13
N LEU A 637 7.37 -16.60 -14.81
CA LEU A 637 7.94 -15.45 -15.53
C LEU A 637 9.47 -15.42 -15.41
N THR A 638 10.00 -15.65 -14.21
CA THR A 638 11.45 -15.71 -13.97
C THR A 638 12.09 -16.83 -14.82
N ASN A 639 11.49 -18.01 -14.85
CA ASN A 639 11.98 -19.12 -15.65
C ASN A 639 11.94 -18.81 -17.16
N GLN A 640 10.92 -18.11 -17.66
CA GLN A 640 10.89 -17.66 -19.07
C GLN A 640 12.05 -16.72 -19.40
N ILE A 641 12.47 -15.90 -18.42
CA ILE A 641 13.62 -15.02 -18.57
C ILE A 641 14.93 -15.82 -18.55
N GLU A 642 15.08 -16.70 -17.56
CA GLU A 642 16.32 -17.44 -17.30
C GLU A 642 16.58 -18.59 -18.28
N THR A 643 15.55 -19.17 -18.86
CA THR A 643 15.65 -20.20 -19.90
C THR A 643 15.77 -19.62 -21.30
N ALA A 644 15.66 -18.29 -21.46
CA ALA A 644 15.94 -17.62 -22.72
C ALA A 644 17.42 -17.76 -23.13
N LYS A 645 17.71 -17.45 -24.38
CA LYS A 645 19.07 -17.66 -24.96
C LYS A 645 20.19 -16.85 -24.30
N ALA A 646 19.89 -15.85 -23.49
CA ALA A 646 20.86 -14.98 -22.86
C ALA A 646 20.63 -14.95 -21.34
N PRO A 647 21.46 -15.65 -20.55
CA PRO A 647 21.29 -15.75 -19.10
C PRO A 647 21.50 -14.41 -18.40
N VAL A 648 20.67 -14.10 -17.39
CA VAL A 648 20.79 -12.88 -16.61
C VAL A 648 21.23 -13.20 -15.17
N PRO A 649 21.97 -12.29 -14.50
CA PRO A 649 22.35 -12.47 -13.10
C PRO A 649 21.17 -12.20 -12.16
N VAL A 650 21.00 -13.05 -11.15
CA VAL A 650 19.94 -13.01 -10.17
C VAL A 650 20.51 -12.81 -8.77
N LYS A 651 20.00 -11.88 -7.99
CA LYS A 651 20.32 -11.69 -6.58
C LYS A 651 19.52 -12.72 -5.75
N TRP A 652 20.21 -13.56 -4.96
CA TRP A 652 19.50 -14.57 -4.17
C TRP A 652 18.60 -13.93 -3.09
N LEU A 653 17.61 -14.67 -2.65
CA LEU A 653 16.54 -14.21 -1.76
C LEU A 653 17.01 -14.01 -0.31
N PHE A 654 18.04 -14.72 0.10
CA PHE A 654 18.56 -14.79 1.45
C PHE A 654 20.05 -14.47 1.48
N PRO A 655 20.61 -14.04 2.63
CA PRO A 655 22.06 -13.96 2.78
C PRO A 655 22.71 -15.35 2.70
N SER A 656 24.00 -15.38 2.38
CA SER A 656 24.80 -16.59 2.52
C SER A 656 24.74 -17.10 3.96
N TYR A 657 24.41 -18.37 4.10
CA TYR A 657 24.27 -19.04 5.40
C TYR A 657 25.43 -20.02 5.63
N LYS A 658 25.33 -20.92 6.61
CA LYS A 658 26.30 -21.96 6.87
C LYS A 658 26.52 -22.83 5.61
N VAL A 659 27.78 -23.10 5.24
CA VAL A 659 28.06 -24.07 4.17
C VAL A 659 28.13 -25.47 4.77
N ASN A 660 27.14 -26.27 4.49
CA ASN A 660 27.04 -27.66 4.96
C ASN A 660 26.17 -28.51 3.99
N ALA A 661 25.84 -29.73 4.37
CA ALA A 661 25.04 -30.63 3.52
C ALA A 661 23.60 -30.12 3.28
N ASN A 662 23.03 -29.36 4.22
CA ASN A 662 21.68 -28.77 4.10
C ASN A 662 21.70 -27.48 3.28
N HIS A 663 22.81 -26.75 3.32
CA HIS A 663 23.01 -25.49 2.63
C HIS A 663 24.28 -25.55 1.77
N PRO A 664 24.31 -26.37 0.72
CA PRO A 664 25.45 -26.38 -0.17
C PRO A 664 25.62 -25.00 -0.80
N ASP A 665 26.87 -24.54 -0.87
CA ASP A 665 27.26 -23.20 -1.33
C ASP A 665 26.69 -22.03 -0.48
N GLY A 666 26.20 -22.34 0.74
CA GLY A 666 25.58 -21.33 1.62
C GLY A 666 24.17 -20.90 1.21
N LEU A 667 23.52 -21.64 0.31
CA LEU A 667 22.20 -21.31 -0.24
C LEU A 667 21.10 -21.64 0.79
N LEU A 668 20.64 -20.62 1.50
CA LEU A 668 19.48 -20.72 2.38
C LEU A 668 18.19 -20.69 1.55
N LYS A 669 17.19 -21.48 1.94
CA LYS A 669 15.90 -21.59 1.21
C LYS A 669 14.69 -21.16 2.03
N ALA A 670 14.81 -21.08 3.33
CA ALA A 670 13.75 -20.67 4.23
C ALA A 670 14.29 -19.99 5.49
N ALA A 671 13.51 -19.12 6.12
CA ALA A 671 13.80 -18.54 7.42
C ALA A 671 12.50 -18.32 8.19
N PHE A 672 12.53 -18.46 9.51
CA PHE A 672 11.45 -17.98 10.37
C PHE A 672 11.72 -16.56 10.82
N ILE A 673 10.70 -15.69 10.72
CA ILE A 673 10.65 -14.40 11.40
C ILE A 673 9.76 -14.60 12.61
N LEU A 674 10.36 -14.68 13.80
CA LEU A 674 9.62 -14.88 15.02
C LEU A 674 9.24 -13.53 15.63
N THR A 675 7.94 -13.28 15.77
CA THR A 675 7.38 -12.03 16.28
C THR A 675 6.52 -12.30 17.51
N GLY A 676 6.26 -11.26 18.29
CA GLY A 676 5.34 -11.33 19.41
C GLY A 676 4.79 -9.95 19.76
N ASP A 677 3.52 -9.92 20.14
CA ASP A 677 2.84 -8.72 20.57
C ASP A 677 2.88 -8.63 22.10
N ASP A 678 3.39 -7.50 22.64
CA ASP A 678 3.54 -7.24 24.07
C ASP A 678 2.59 -6.13 24.52
N HIS A 679 1.49 -6.51 25.13
CA HIS A 679 0.45 -5.61 25.66
C HIS A 679 0.76 -5.17 27.11
N ALA A 680 2.01 -4.86 27.40
CA ALA A 680 2.52 -4.54 28.75
C ALA A 680 2.61 -5.76 29.69
N SER A 681 3.22 -6.83 29.24
CA SER A 681 3.33 -8.14 29.90
C SER A 681 4.35 -8.23 31.05
N ASN A 682 4.76 -7.11 31.65
CA ASN A 682 5.71 -7.10 32.76
C ASN A 682 7.06 -7.83 32.45
N SER A 683 7.74 -7.43 31.40
CA SER A 683 9.07 -7.92 31.01
C SER A 683 9.11 -9.32 30.36
N GLN A 684 8.01 -9.87 29.87
CA GLN A 684 8.02 -11.15 29.15
C GLN A 684 8.85 -11.08 27.85
N THR A 685 8.86 -9.93 27.18
CA THR A 685 9.81 -9.66 26.08
C THR A 685 11.26 -9.95 26.48
N LEU A 686 11.71 -9.38 27.61
CA LEU A 686 13.09 -9.58 28.10
C LEU A 686 13.36 -11.04 28.46
N ASN A 687 12.40 -11.71 29.05
CA ASN A 687 12.50 -13.14 29.38
C ASN A 687 12.63 -14.00 28.13
N ARG A 688 11.87 -13.67 27.08
CA ARG A 688 11.97 -14.35 25.77
C ARG A 688 13.33 -14.12 25.14
N PHE A 689 13.79 -12.88 25.05
CA PHE A 689 15.09 -12.54 24.50
C PHE A 689 16.24 -13.23 25.23
N ALA A 690 16.15 -13.34 26.56
CA ALA A 690 17.13 -14.07 27.36
C ALA A 690 17.13 -15.58 27.03
N ARG A 691 15.97 -16.21 26.89
CA ARG A 691 15.85 -17.65 26.50
C ARG A 691 16.43 -17.89 25.11
N GLU A 692 16.09 -17.04 24.14
CA GLU A 692 16.55 -17.15 22.76
C GLU A 692 18.06 -16.89 22.64
N THR A 693 18.60 -15.96 23.45
CA THR A 693 20.05 -15.75 23.58
C THR A 693 20.73 -17.00 24.09
N ALA A 694 20.18 -17.62 25.15
CA ALA A 694 20.72 -18.86 25.72
C ALA A 694 20.60 -20.06 24.79
N ALA A 695 19.56 -20.10 23.94
CA ALA A 695 19.36 -21.15 22.95
C ALA A 695 20.21 -20.95 21.67
N SER A 696 20.78 -19.76 21.49
CA SER A 696 21.61 -19.46 20.32
C SER A 696 22.89 -20.31 20.34
N PRO A 697 23.33 -20.83 19.19
CA PRO A 697 24.60 -21.60 19.10
C PRO A 697 25.81 -20.80 19.59
N ALA A 698 26.70 -21.43 20.31
CA ALA A 698 27.94 -20.77 20.76
C ALA A 698 28.76 -20.25 19.56
N GLY A 699 29.19 -18.99 19.61
CA GLY A 699 29.91 -18.34 18.51
C GLY A 699 29.07 -18.02 17.29
N CYS A 700 27.77 -17.99 17.41
CA CYS A 700 26.87 -17.57 16.33
C CYS A 700 27.16 -16.12 15.92
N SER A 701 26.68 -15.73 14.73
CA SER A 701 26.81 -14.39 14.17
C SER A 701 25.42 -13.83 13.80
N VAL A 702 25.06 -12.68 14.35
CA VAL A 702 23.83 -11.96 14.04
C VAL A 702 23.82 -11.58 12.55
N ALA A 703 24.93 -11.09 12.02
CA ALA A 703 25.06 -10.69 10.62
C ALA A 703 24.95 -11.85 9.62
N ALA A 704 25.30 -13.08 10.06
CA ALA A 704 25.16 -14.30 9.24
C ALA A 704 23.87 -15.09 9.55
N TRP A 705 22.97 -14.55 10.33
CA TRP A 705 21.71 -15.14 10.75
C TRP A 705 21.84 -16.49 11.49
N THR A 706 22.95 -16.74 12.12
CA THR A 706 23.17 -18.00 12.85
C THR A 706 22.80 -17.92 14.33
N CYS A 707 22.56 -16.69 14.86
CA CYS A 707 21.97 -16.48 16.18
C CYS A 707 20.44 -16.48 16.07
N ILE A 708 19.76 -16.95 17.13
CA ILE A 708 18.30 -16.87 17.24
C ILE A 708 17.96 -15.44 17.68
N ARG A 709 17.12 -14.75 16.90
CA ARG A 709 16.65 -13.40 17.18
C ARG A 709 15.18 -13.29 16.82
N SER A 710 14.46 -12.46 17.58
CA SER A 710 13.02 -12.24 17.37
C SER A 710 12.66 -10.76 17.49
N THR A 711 11.41 -10.45 17.19
CA THR A 711 10.79 -9.12 17.30
C THR A 711 9.76 -9.11 18.41
N SER A 712 9.75 -8.05 19.20
CA SER A 712 8.66 -7.69 20.10
C SER A 712 8.00 -6.41 19.59
N TYR A 713 6.74 -6.49 19.24
CA TYR A 713 5.88 -5.32 19.01
C TYR A 713 5.29 -4.94 20.36
N ALA A 714 5.76 -3.83 20.92
CA ALA A 714 5.49 -3.46 22.30
C ALA A 714 4.70 -2.16 22.42
N TYR A 715 3.75 -2.16 23.36
CA TYR A 715 3.17 -0.91 23.83
C TYR A 715 4.20 -0.05 24.56
N ALA A 716 3.95 1.25 24.58
CA ALA A 716 4.74 2.18 25.37
C ALA A 716 4.79 1.77 26.85
N GLY A 717 5.99 1.65 27.42
CA GLY A 717 6.16 1.32 28.83
C GLY A 717 5.99 -0.16 29.21
N ALA A 718 5.92 -1.08 28.24
CA ALA A 718 5.79 -2.51 28.51
C ALA A 718 6.99 -3.08 29.34
N PHE A 719 8.16 -2.50 29.18
CA PHE A 719 9.38 -2.86 29.91
C PHE A 719 10.39 -1.68 29.94
N SER A 720 11.52 -1.86 30.60
CA SER A 720 12.55 -0.82 30.71
C SER A 720 13.39 -0.71 29.44
N ASP A 721 13.53 0.51 28.89
CA ASP A 721 14.41 0.84 27.77
C ASP A 721 15.86 0.39 28.03
N SER A 722 16.42 0.71 29.17
CA SER A 722 17.81 0.36 29.52
C SER A 722 18.07 -1.15 29.67
N LEU A 723 17.04 -1.94 30.01
CA LEU A 723 17.14 -3.40 30.07
C LEU A 723 17.00 -4.06 28.71
N ALA A 724 16.22 -3.47 27.80
CA ALA A 724 16.01 -3.98 26.46
C ALA A 724 17.13 -3.58 25.48
N LYS A 725 17.74 -2.40 25.68
CA LYS A 725 18.79 -1.87 24.80
C LYS A 725 19.92 -2.85 24.47
N PRO A 726 20.53 -3.60 25.43
CA PRO A 726 21.55 -4.58 25.09
C PRO A 726 21.08 -5.69 24.14
N TYR A 727 19.80 -6.08 24.22
CA TYR A 727 19.23 -7.07 23.30
C TYR A 727 19.03 -6.49 21.89
N THR A 728 18.55 -5.25 21.79
CA THR A 728 18.38 -4.61 20.48
C THR A 728 19.71 -4.34 19.80
N ASP A 729 20.78 -4.00 20.56
CA ASP A 729 22.15 -3.89 20.05
C ASP A 729 22.70 -5.24 19.57
N ASP A 730 22.18 -6.36 20.10
CA ASP A 730 22.54 -7.73 19.73
C ASP A 730 21.55 -8.35 18.72
N GLY A 731 20.80 -7.53 17.97
CA GLY A 731 20.01 -7.94 16.81
C GLY A 731 18.56 -8.38 17.08
N PHE A 732 18.09 -8.34 18.34
CA PHE A 732 16.67 -8.40 18.63
C PHE A 732 15.98 -7.11 18.20
N GLU A 733 14.70 -7.15 17.97
CA GLU A 733 13.93 -5.98 17.61
C GLU A 733 12.86 -5.69 18.66
N VAL A 734 12.77 -4.42 19.05
CA VAL A 734 11.63 -3.84 19.77
C VAL A 734 11.05 -2.76 18.88
N SER A 735 9.79 -2.87 18.50
CA SER A 735 9.14 -2.00 17.55
C SER A 735 7.72 -1.66 18.03
N PRO A 736 7.08 -0.59 17.52
CA PRO A 736 5.76 -0.21 17.99
C PRO A 736 4.69 -1.27 17.72
N HIS A 737 3.83 -1.52 18.70
CA HIS A 737 2.54 -2.17 18.52
C HIS A 737 1.48 -1.08 18.41
N ILE A 738 0.95 -0.88 17.22
CA ILE A 738 0.04 0.25 16.94
C ILE A 738 -1.36 -0.10 17.45
N ALA A 739 -1.90 0.71 18.35
CA ALA A 739 -3.25 0.53 18.91
C ALA A 739 -3.87 1.86 19.31
N ASP A 740 -5.19 1.94 19.31
CA ASP A 740 -5.91 3.06 19.89
C ASP A 740 -6.13 2.84 21.39
N ASN A 741 -5.26 3.42 22.23
CA ASN A 741 -5.31 3.28 23.69
C ASN A 741 -5.40 1.81 24.16
N GLY A 742 -4.74 0.88 23.48
CA GLY A 742 -4.75 -0.55 23.79
C GLY A 742 -6.03 -1.28 23.41
N GLN A 743 -6.89 -0.67 22.59
CA GLN A 743 -8.12 -1.26 22.10
C GLN A 743 -8.04 -1.50 20.60
N CYS A 744 -8.82 -2.47 20.11
CA CYS A 744 -9.17 -2.56 18.70
C CYS A 744 -10.00 -1.32 18.38
N ALA A 745 -9.48 -0.41 17.57
CA ALA A 745 -9.96 0.95 17.48
C ALA A 745 -11.40 1.10 17.00
N SER A 746 -12.19 1.88 17.69
CA SER A 746 -13.51 2.36 17.27
C SER A 746 -13.43 3.69 16.47
N ASN A 747 -12.29 4.39 16.49
CA ASN A 747 -12.14 5.75 15.98
C ASN A 747 -11.48 5.84 14.58
N TRP A 748 -11.30 4.74 13.87
CA TRP A 748 -10.68 4.67 12.54
C TRP A 748 -11.64 5.13 11.42
N THR A 749 -12.46 6.12 11.69
CA THR A 749 -13.48 6.57 10.75
C THR A 749 -12.99 7.64 9.78
N THR A 750 -11.80 8.21 10.00
CA THR A 750 -11.20 9.24 9.15
C THR A 750 -9.70 9.01 8.99
N GLN A 751 -9.12 9.46 7.85
CA GLN A 751 -7.67 9.45 7.62
C GLN A 751 -6.90 10.11 8.76
N ALA A 752 -7.36 11.28 9.21
CA ALA A 752 -6.77 11.99 10.34
C ALA A 752 -6.86 11.20 11.66
N GLY A 753 -7.89 10.38 11.84
CA GLY A 753 -8.00 9.50 13.01
C GLY A 753 -6.95 8.38 13.00
N LEU A 754 -6.72 7.77 11.84
CA LEU A 754 -5.69 6.73 11.67
C LEU A 754 -4.29 7.31 11.89
N ASP A 755 -3.99 8.42 11.25
CA ASP A 755 -2.76 9.17 11.38
C ASP A 755 -2.48 9.57 12.84
N ALA A 756 -3.51 10.05 13.56
CA ALA A 756 -3.39 10.34 14.99
C ALA A 756 -3.07 9.08 15.83
N ILE A 757 -3.65 7.93 15.47
CA ILE A 757 -3.37 6.66 16.16
C ILE A 757 -1.91 6.25 15.93
N PHE A 758 -1.42 6.30 14.69
CA PHE A 758 -0.03 6.01 14.37
C PHE A 758 0.92 6.97 15.09
N SER A 759 0.70 8.28 14.96
CA SER A 759 1.49 9.31 15.60
C SER A 759 1.54 9.15 17.12
N ASN A 760 0.39 8.95 17.76
CA ASN A 760 0.32 8.77 19.22
C ASN A 760 1.07 7.51 19.67
N ALA A 761 0.87 6.39 18.97
CA ALA A 761 1.52 5.13 19.32
C ALA A 761 3.03 5.20 19.12
N VAL A 762 3.49 5.72 17.97
CA VAL A 762 4.92 5.85 17.67
C VAL A 762 5.60 6.82 18.62
N ASN A 763 5.01 8.00 18.88
CA ASN A 763 5.57 8.99 19.78
C ASN A 763 5.62 8.48 21.23
N ALA A 764 4.57 7.81 21.71
CA ALA A 764 4.54 7.22 23.04
C ALA A 764 5.59 6.09 23.16
N TRP A 765 5.76 5.30 22.10
CA TRP A 765 6.79 4.26 22.05
C TRP A 765 8.19 4.88 22.08
N GLN A 766 8.48 5.89 21.27
CA GLN A 766 9.78 6.60 21.26
C GLN A 766 10.09 7.25 22.61
N ALA A 767 9.09 7.85 23.25
CA ALA A 767 9.24 8.41 24.59
C ALA A 767 9.53 7.35 25.67
N SER A 768 8.98 6.14 25.50
CA SER A 768 9.20 5.02 26.44
C SER A 768 10.53 4.30 26.20
N TYR A 769 11.01 4.31 24.96
CA TYR A 769 12.24 3.63 24.54
C TYR A 769 13.23 4.59 23.84
N PRO A 770 13.66 5.66 24.51
CA PRO A 770 14.43 6.73 23.87
C PRO A 770 15.83 6.27 23.41
N THR A 771 16.49 5.37 24.13
CA THR A 771 17.82 4.89 23.72
C THR A 771 17.74 3.82 22.63
N ILE A 772 16.69 3.03 22.61
CA ILE A 772 16.39 2.08 21.53
C ILE A 772 16.03 2.85 20.26
N SER A 773 15.07 3.77 20.34
CA SER A 773 14.61 4.51 19.16
C SER A 773 15.70 5.37 18.52
N ALA A 774 16.61 5.92 19.32
CA ALA A 774 17.75 6.68 18.81
C ALA A 774 18.80 5.81 18.08
N ALA A 775 18.96 4.53 18.49
CA ALA A 775 19.92 3.61 17.89
C ALA A 775 19.29 2.73 16.78
N HIS A 776 18.01 2.40 16.90
CA HIS A 776 17.26 1.47 16.08
C HIS A 776 15.89 2.06 15.80
N ALA A 777 15.80 2.95 14.82
CA ALA A 777 14.51 3.49 14.36
C ALA A 777 13.58 2.32 13.94
N PRO A 778 12.30 2.34 14.32
CA PRO A 778 11.39 1.26 13.97
C PRO A 778 11.16 1.23 12.45
N ILE A 779 11.47 0.11 11.83
CA ILE A 779 11.27 -0.13 10.39
C ILE A 779 10.20 -1.15 10.09
N THR A 780 9.74 -1.87 11.12
CA THR A 780 8.61 -2.79 11.07
C THR A 780 7.57 -2.39 12.11
N GLN A 781 6.35 -2.84 11.95
CA GLN A 781 5.30 -2.67 12.93
C GLN A 781 4.27 -3.80 12.84
N ARG A 782 3.45 -3.91 13.89
CA ARG A 782 2.22 -4.69 13.88
C ARG A 782 1.07 -3.86 14.44
N PHE A 783 -0.04 -3.93 13.76
CA PHE A 783 -1.27 -3.26 14.18
C PHE A 783 -2.08 -4.17 15.09
N HIS A 784 -2.52 -3.68 16.24
CA HIS A 784 -3.36 -4.44 17.16
C HIS A 784 -4.65 -4.89 16.46
N CYS A 785 -5.03 -6.16 16.63
CA CYS A 785 -6.20 -6.78 16.01
C CYS A 785 -6.15 -6.89 14.48
N TYR A 786 -4.99 -6.75 13.84
CA TYR A 786 -4.86 -6.80 12.37
C TYR A 786 -5.80 -5.84 11.63
N GLY A 787 -6.06 -4.70 12.22
CA GLY A 787 -6.93 -3.69 11.66
C GLY A 787 -6.47 -3.22 10.29
N THR A 788 -7.42 -2.93 9.41
CA THR A 788 -7.15 -2.24 8.15
C THR A 788 -8.06 -1.02 8.04
N TRP A 789 -7.74 -0.13 7.12
CA TRP A 789 -8.53 1.06 6.86
C TRP A 789 -9.58 0.80 5.79
N ARG A 790 -10.46 1.79 5.55
CA ARG A 790 -11.56 1.75 4.60
C ARG A 790 -11.15 1.66 3.14
N ASP A 791 -9.89 1.90 2.81
CA ASP A 791 -9.34 1.66 1.49
C ASP A 791 -8.32 0.51 1.48
N TYR A 792 -7.67 0.32 0.36
CA TYR A 792 -6.86 -0.85 0.11
C TYR A 792 -5.46 -0.77 0.74
N ALA A 793 -4.82 0.39 0.73
CA ALA A 793 -3.41 0.55 1.10
C ALA A 793 -3.14 1.67 2.11
N THR A 794 -4.16 2.27 2.75
CA THR A 794 -3.96 3.41 3.65
C THR A 794 -3.04 3.09 4.82
N VAL A 795 -3.16 1.89 5.41
CA VAL A 795 -2.27 1.49 6.53
C VAL A 795 -0.82 1.49 6.07
N ALA A 796 -0.50 0.88 4.92
CA ALA A 796 0.87 0.88 4.39
C ALA A 796 1.38 2.30 4.04
N LYS A 797 0.50 3.19 3.61
CA LYS A 797 0.85 4.60 3.39
C LYS A 797 1.18 5.31 4.70
N GLU A 798 0.41 5.04 5.77
CA GLU A 798 0.71 5.57 7.10
C GLU A 798 2.02 5.01 7.66
N GLU A 799 2.28 3.73 7.47
CA GLU A 799 3.57 3.12 7.81
C GLU A 799 4.73 3.84 7.14
N ALA A 800 4.63 4.07 5.82
CA ALA A 800 5.64 4.80 5.06
C ALA A 800 5.84 6.23 5.57
N ALA A 801 4.74 6.94 5.91
CA ALA A 801 4.79 8.29 6.47
C ALA A 801 5.52 8.35 7.82
N HIS A 802 5.49 7.25 8.60
CA HIS A 802 6.18 7.13 9.88
C HIS A 802 7.55 6.44 9.77
N GLY A 803 8.09 6.29 8.55
CA GLY A 803 9.41 5.73 8.30
C GLY A 803 9.49 4.20 8.39
N MET A 804 8.37 3.51 8.48
CA MET A 804 8.30 2.06 8.47
C MET A 804 8.35 1.55 7.04
N THR A 805 9.05 0.46 6.81
CA THR A 805 9.28 -0.09 5.46
C THR A 805 8.86 -1.54 5.33
N ALA A 806 8.33 -2.14 6.41
CA ALA A 806 7.82 -3.50 6.41
C ALA A 806 6.55 -3.64 7.25
N ASP A 807 5.52 -4.20 6.62
CA ASP A 807 4.21 -4.54 7.20
C ASP A 807 4.19 -6.02 7.62
N MET A 808 3.86 -6.27 8.90
CA MET A 808 3.68 -7.62 9.45
C MET A 808 2.21 -7.93 9.78
N ASN A 809 1.25 -7.17 9.21
CA ASN A 809 -0.17 -7.26 9.53
C ASN A 809 -0.94 -8.27 8.68
N SER A 810 -0.43 -8.65 7.51
CA SER A 810 -1.11 -9.62 6.64
C SER A 810 -1.07 -11.01 7.27
N ALA A 811 -2.12 -11.39 7.99
CA ALA A 811 -2.23 -12.65 8.70
C ALA A 811 -3.43 -13.47 8.24
N CYS A 812 -3.31 -14.79 8.31
CA CYS A 812 -4.41 -15.71 8.19
C CYS A 812 -5.31 -15.65 9.43
N TRP A 813 -6.33 -14.84 9.40
CA TRP A 813 -7.35 -14.72 10.44
C TRP A 813 -8.71 -14.44 9.81
N PRO A 814 -9.80 -15.00 10.24
CA PRO A 814 -10.18 -15.82 11.40
C PRO A 814 -10.26 -17.33 11.09
N SER A 815 -10.61 -18.10 12.13
CA SER A 815 -10.61 -19.57 12.14
C SER A 815 -11.45 -20.25 11.05
N THR A 816 -12.42 -19.59 10.45
CA THR A 816 -13.23 -20.12 9.33
C THR A 816 -12.46 -20.25 8.03
N LEU A 817 -11.46 -19.38 7.82
CA LEU A 817 -10.51 -19.47 6.72
C LEU A 817 -9.36 -20.45 7.04
N LEU A 818 -9.16 -20.79 8.31
CA LEU A 818 -7.96 -21.44 8.83
C LEU A 818 -8.09 -22.94 9.12
N ASN A 819 -9.22 -23.56 8.86
CA ASN A 819 -9.38 -25.02 9.03
C ASN A 819 -8.54 -25.83 8.05
N VAL A 820 -7.71 -25.20 7.23
CA VAL A 820 -6.87 -25.82 6.21
C VAL A 820 -5.37 -25.85 6.54
N GLY A 821 -4.98 -25.55 7.78
CA GLY A 821 -3.58 -25.54 8.22
C GLY A 821 -2.85 -24.22 7.89
N PRO A 822 -1.49 -24.22 7.88
CA PRO A 822 -0.73 -23.00 7.60
C PRO A 822 -1.13 -22.44 6.27
N CYS A 823 -1.59 -21.21 6.23
CA CYS A 823 -2.14 -20.65 5.03
C CYS A 823 -1.11 -19.81 4.26
N MET A 824 -1.13 -20.00 2.94
CA MET A 824 -0.22 -19.39 1.99
C MET A 824 -0.95 -18.45 1.02
N TYR A 825 -2.17 -18.06 1.34
CA TYR A 825 -2.99 -17.29 0.42
C TYR A 825 -2.38 -15.92 0.10
N THR A 826 -1.69 -15.32 1.07
CA THR A 826 -0.97 -14.05 0.87
C THR A 826 0.43 -14.23 0.27
N GLY A 827 0.83 -15.46 -0.11
CA GLY A 827 2.13 -15.78 -0.68
C GLY A 827 3.04 -16.56 0.26
N SER A 828 4.30 -16.75 -0.16
CA SER A 828 5.33 -17.50 0.57
C SER A 828 5.95 -16.71 1.75
N GLY A 829 5.44 -15.53 2.06
CA GLY A 829 6.08 -14.57 2.96
C GLY A 829 7.33 -13.91 2.37
N LEU A 830 7.71 -14.18 1.12
CA LEU A 830 8.73 -13.41 0.44
C LEU A 830 8.29 -11.95 0.39
N PRO A 831 9.16 -11.01 0.80
CA PRO A 831 8.78 -9.60 0.84
C PRO A 831 8.40 -9.08 -0.53
N GLN A 832 7.29 -8.36 -0.60
CA GLN A 832 6.81 -7.71 -1.81
C GLN A 832 6.22 -6.36 -1.46
N ASN A 833 6.49 -5.35 -2.28
CA ASN A 833 5.97 -4.01 -2.06
C ASN A 833 4.44 -4.02 -2.14
N ILE A 834 3.78 -3.46 -1.11
CA ILE A 834 2.33 -3.29 -1.09
C ILE A 834 1.93 -2.27 -2.15
N ALA A 835 0.89 -2.58 -2.89
CA ALA A 835 0.32 -1.69 -3.89
C ALA A 835 -1.08 -1.24 -3.48
N ASP A 836 -1.50 -0.06 -3.92
CA ASP A 836 -2.90 0.35 -3.83
C ASP A 836 -3.75 -0.42 -4.86
N SER A 837 -5.05 -0.32 -4.75
CA SER A 837 -6.01 -0.98 -5.64
C SER A 837 -5.86 -0.62 -7.12
N ASP A 838 -5.26 0.53 -7.42
CA ASP A 838 -4.88 0.97 -8.77
C ASP A 838 -3.48 0.52 -9.21
N GLY A 839 -2.74 -0.16 -8.33
CA GLY A 839 -1.37 -0.62 -8.58
C GLY A 839 -0.27 0.32 -8.10
N THR A 840 -0.59 1.49 -7.53
CA THR A 840 0.42 2.43 -6.99
C THR A 840 1.18 1.81 -5.83
N LEU A 841 2.52 1.76 -5.91
CA LEU A 841 3.38 1.20 -4.88
C LEU A 841 3.49 2.13 -3.66
N THR A 842 3.40 1.56 -2.45
CA THR A 842 3.47 2.33 -1.19
C THR A 842 4.90 2.53 -0.66
N GLY A 843 5.86 1.73 -1.11
CA GLY A 843 7.21 1.71 -0.56
C GLY A 843 7.39 0.80 0.67
N VAL A 844 6.32 0.19 1.16
CA VAL A 844 6.32 -0.75 2.28
C VAL A 844 6.28 -2.19 1.77
N ASN A 845 7.07 -3.07 2.34
CA ASN A 845 7.08 -4.49 1.97
C ASN A 845 6.15 -5.29 2.88
N GLN A 846 5.25 -6.06 2.29
CA GLN A 846 4.42 -7.03 2.99
C GLN A 846 5.24 -8.27 3.36
N TYR A 847 5.21 -8.64 4.64
CA TYR A 847 5.67 -9.92 5.18
C TYR A 847 4.45 -10.66 5.73
N ALA A 848 3.93 -11.63 4.99
CA ALA A 848 2.75 -12.34 5.42
C ALA A 848 3.02 -13.18 6.67
N THR A 849 2.17 -13.05 7.68
CA THR A 849 2.20 -13.88 8.90
C THR A 849 1.51 -15.21 8.61
N GLN A 850 2.29 -16.29 8.50
CA GLN A 850 1.83 -17.61 8.10
C GLN A 850 1.24 -18.42 9.26
N ALA A 851 1.64 -18.11 10.49
CA ALA A 851 1.19 -18.85 11.67
C ALA A 851 1.02 -17.90 12.87
N THR A 852 0.01 -18.17 13.70
CA THR A 852 -0.30 -17.38 14.90
C THR A 852 -0.76 -18.28 16.04
N ASP A 853 -0.37 -17.97 17.27
CA ASP A 853 -0.81 -18.67 18.47
C ASP A 853 -2.29 -18.44 18.80
N GLU A 854 -2.93 -17.48 18.16
CA GLU A 854 -4.39 -17.30 18.18
C GLU A 854 -5.11 -18.46 17.46
N ASN A 855 -4.44 -19.15 16.54
CA ASN A 855 -4.86 -20.41 16.00
C ASN A 855 -3.82 -21.51 16.29
N PRO A 856 -4.01 -22.30 17.36
CA PRO A 856 -3.05 -23.30 17.80
C PRO A 856 -2.66 -24.33 16.74
N THR A 857 -3.52 -24.58 15.75
CA THR A 857 -3.23 -25.55 14.68
C THR A 857 -2.20 -25.04 13.67
N THR A 858 -1.98 -23.73 13.59
CA THR A 858 -0.98 -23.13 12.68
C THR A 858 0.42 -23.13 13.27
N VAL A 859 0.55 -23.13 14.61
CA VAL A 859 1.82 -23.15 15.35
C VAL A 859 2.20 -24.54 15.86
N ASP A 860 1.52 -25.58 15.43
CA ASP A 860 1.92 -26.95 15.65
C ASP A 860 3.20 -27.28 14.89
N GLN A 861 4.08 -28.10 15.49
CA GLN A 861 5.35 -28.48 14.86
C GLN A 861 5.17 -29.15 13.49
N GLY A 862 4.11 -29.96 13.32
CA GLY A 862 3.78 -30.61 12.06
C GLY A 862 3.40 -29.60 10.98
N ALA A 863 2.59 -28.60 11.34
CA ALA A 863 2.18 -27.53 10.45
C ALA A 863 3.37 -26.68 10.00
N LEU A 864 4.20 -26.21 10.95
CA LEU A 864 5.41 -25.43 10.66
C LEU A 864 6.43 -26.22 9.84
N ASN A 865 6.59 -27.53 10.13
CA ASN A 865 7.49 -28.39 9.36
C ASN A 865 6.96 -28.59 7.93
N THR A 866 5.65 -28.62 7.72
CA THR A 866 5.03 -28.68 6.39
C THR A 866 5.36 -27.43 5.57
N LEU A 867 5.29 -26.22 6.17
CA LEU A 867 5.71 -24.98 5.51
C LEU A 867 7.17 -25.07 5.02
N VAL A 868 8.07 -25.49 5.91
CA VAL A 868 9.49 -25.61 5.58
C VAL A 868 9.72 -26.66 4.50
N THR A 869 9.08 -27.82 4.60
CA THR A 869 9.24 -28.92 3.62
C THR A 869 8.74 -28.50 2.24
N ASN A 870 7.58 -27.85 2.16
CA ASN A 870 7.03 -27.36 0.90
C ASN A 870 7.93 -26.28 0.27
N ALA A 871 8.48 -25.39 1.11
CA ALA A 871 9.33 -24.30 0.63
C ALA A 871 10.70 -24.78 0.14
N THR A 872 11.28 -25.81 0.77
CA THR A 872 12.66 -26.24 0.52
C THR A 872 12.77 -27.49 -0.35
N GLY A 873 11.65 -28.16 -0.63
CA GLY A 873 11.57 -29.39 -1.44
C GLY A 873 12.00 -29.20 -2.89
N ALA A 874 11.87 -30.24 -3.70
CA ALA A 874 12.31 -30.26 -5.10
C ALA A 874 11.65 -29.19 -5.99
N ASN A 875 10.36 -28.93 -5.76
CA ASN A 875 9.58 -27.86 -6.41
C ASN A 875 9.31 -26.72 -5.43
N GLY A 876 10.24 -26.47 -4.51
CA GLY A 876 10.07 -25.50 -3.44
C GLY A 876 9.97 -24.07 -3.96
N TYR A 877 9.12 -23.29 -3.30
CA TYR A 877 8.86 -21.89 -3.65
C TYR A 877 9.71 -20.91 -2.83
N TYR A 878 10.42 -21.40 -1.80
CA TYR A 878 11.20 -20.65 -0.81
C TYR A 878 10.34 -19.70 0.04
N GLY A 879 10.78 -19.27 1.21
CA GLY A 879 9.95 -18.38 2.01
C GLY A 879 10.58 -17.81 3.26
N TYR A 880 10.07 -16.62 3.63
CA TYR A 880 10.16 -16.05 4.96
C TYR A 880 8.85 -16.38 5.69
N PHE A 881 8.92 -17.13 6.78
CA PHE A 881 7.73 -17.53 7.52
C PHE A 881 7.61 -16.71 8.79
N THR A 882 6.75 -15.70 8.76
CA THR A 882 6.46 -14.91 9.96
C THR A 882 5.51 -15.70 10.85
N VAL A 883 5.91 -15.85 12.11
CA VAL A 883 5.13 -16.52 13.16
C VAL A 883 4.86 -15.52 14.27
N LEU A 884 3.57 -15.34 14.62
CA LEU A 884 3.16 -14.57 15.78
C LEU A 884 3.05 -15.49 16.98
N ALA A 885 3.73 -15.14 18.08
CA ALA A 885 3.56 -15.72 19.39
C ALA A 885 3.49 -14.59 20.41
N HIS A 886 2.33 -14.33 20.99
CA HIS A 886 2.12 -13.26 21.97
C HIS A 886 3.05 -13.38 23.17
N LEU A 887 3.35 -12.27 23.80
CA LEU A 887 4.27 -12.20 24.94
C LEU A 887 3.54 -12.08 26.30
N ASP A 888 2.29 -11.71 26.30
CA ASP A 888 1.42 -11.61 27.48
C ASP A 888 0.63 -12.89 27.76
N GLY A 889 0.65 -13.87 26.83
CA GLY A 889 0.00 -15.17 26.95
C GLY A 889 0.87 -16.23 27.62
N GLN A 890 0.22 -17.13 28.36
CA GLN A 890 0.87 -18.34 28.90
C GLN A 890 0.35 -19.56 28.13
N GLY A 891 1.16 -20.58 28.00
CA GLY A 891 0.75 -21.85 27.38
C GLY A 891 0.95 -21.91 25.88
N ILE A 892 -0.03 -21.52 25.07
CA ILE A 892 0.03 -21.65 23.60
C ILE A 892 1.16 -20.81 22.99
N SER A 893 1.35 -19.59 23.47
CA SER A 893 2.42 -18.70 22.97
C SER A 893 3.83 -19.28 23.23
N ALA A 894 4.06 -19.85 24.39
CA ALA A 894 5.31 -20.55 24.71
C ALA A 894 5.47 -21.84 23.89
N GLN A 895 4.37 -22.53 23.56
CA GLN A 895 4.37 -23.68 22.65
C GLN A 895 4.74 -23.24 21.22
N ALA A 896 4.21 -22.13 20.73
CA ALA A 896 4.53 -21.57 19.43
C ALA A 896 6.03 -21.22 19.32
N GLU A 897 6.61 -20.50 20.29
CA GLU A 897 8.04 -20.22 20.35
C GLU A 897 8.85 -21.53 20.30
N SER A 898 8.50 -22.50 21.17
CA SER A 898 9.20 -23.78 21.23
C SER A 898 9.09 -24.59 19.94
N ALA A 899 7.94 -24.56 19.28
CA ALA A 899 7.71 -25.23 18.00
C ALA A 899 8.57 -24.63 16.88
N VAL A 900 8.61 -23.30 16.78
CA VAL A 900 9.48 -22.58 15.83
C VAL A 900 10.94 -22.96 16.05
N LEU A 901 11.45 -22.87 17.28
CA LEU A 901 12.84 -23.20 17.60
C LEU A 901 13.17 -24.67 17.26
N SER A 902 12.27 -25.60 17.58
CA SER A 902 12.43 -27.02 17.30
C SER A 902 12.48 -27.31 15.81
N VAL A 903 11.53 -26.77 15.04
CA VAL A 903 11.45 -26.97 13.59
C VAL A 903 12.65 -26.30 12.90
N ALA A 904 13.04 -25.10 13.33
CA ALA A 904 14.20 -24.41 12.81
C ALA A 904 15.49 -25.21 13.03
N ALA A 905 15.70 -25.75 14.23
CA ALA A 905 16.85 -26.60 14.55
C ALA A 905 16.87 -27.91 13.74
N THR A 906 15.71 -28.56 13.56
CA THR A 906 15.58 -29.80 12.80
C THR A 906 15.91 -29.62 11.33
N ASN A 907 15.52 -28.47 10.74
CA ASN A 907 15.69 -28.16 9.32
C ASN A 907 16.94 -27.29 9.05
N ASP A 908 17.73 -26.97 10.08
CA ASP A 908 18.91 -26.09 10.01
C ASP A 908 18.61 -24.73 9.36
N ILE A 909 17.47 -24.11 9.65
CA ILE A 909 17.09 -22.79 9.14
C ILE A 909 17.14 -21.72 10.24
N PRO A 910 17.41 -20.46 9.92
CA PRO A 910 17.51 -19.40 10.93
C PRO A 910 16.16 -18.98 11.50
N VAL A 911 16.22 -18.48 12.73
CA VAL A 911 15.15 -17.69 13.37
C VAL A 911 15.66 -16.26 13.54
N ILE A 912 15.00 -15.30 12.89
CA ILE A 912 15.46 -13.91 12.78
C ILE A 912 14.38 -12.93 13.22
N SER A 913 14.80 -11.69 13.50
CA SER A 913 13.86 -10.56 13.71
C SER A 913 13.37 -10.00 12.38
N GLY A 914 12.23 -9.29 12.41
CA GLY A 914 11.70 -8.57 11.26
C GLY A 914 12.66 -7.54 10.71
N ALA A 915 13.35 -6.80 11.62
CA ALA A 915 14.36 -5.82 11.24
C ALA A 915 15.54 -6.47 10.50
N GLN A 916 16.00 -7.67 10.90
CA GLN A 916 17.05 -8.38 10.17
C GLN A 916 16.60 -8.75 8.76
N ALA A 917 15.38 -9.28 8.62
CA ALA A 917 14.79 -9.62 7.33
C ALA A 917 14.70 -8.39 6.43
N GLN A 918 14.07 -7.31 6.91
CA GLN A 918 13.87 -6.08 6.15
C GLN A 918 15.19 -5.37 5.81
N THR A 919 16.16 -5.33 6.73
CA THR A 919 17.47 -4.72 6.46
C THR A 919 18.21 -5.44 5.33
N PHE A 920 18.22 -6.78 5.35
CA PHE A 920 18.83 -7.54 4.25
C PHE A 920 18.06 -7.33 2.95
N TRP A 921 16.72 -7.37 2.98
CA TRP A 921 15.88 -7.18 1.81
C TRP A 921 16.07 -5.80 1.17
N ALA A 922 16.06 -4.74 1.97
CA ALA A 922 16.30 -3.38 1.51
C ALA A 922 17.71 -3.23 0.92
N GLY A 923 18.73 -3.77 1.57
CA GLY A 923 20.11 -3.77 1.08
C GLY A 923 20.28 -4.56 -0.23
N ARG A 924 19.64 -5.74 -0.33
CA ARG A 924 19.59 -6.54 -1.57
C ARG A 924 18.91 -5.77 -2.71
N THR A 925 17.83 -5.10 -2.39
CA THR A 925 17.09 -4.24 -3.33
C THR A 925 17.95 -3.09 -3.81
N ALA A 926 18.61 -2.37 -2.91
CA ALA A 926 19.48 -1.25 -3.21
C ALA A 926 20.80 -1.65 -3.90
N THR A 927 21.20 -2.93 -3.85
CA THR A 927 22.34 -3.44 -4.59
C THR A 927 22.07 -3.35 -6.10
N ALA A 928 22.81 -2.49 -6.78
CA ALA A 928 22.65 -2.33 -8.22
C ALA A 928 23.44 -3.40 -8.99
N VAL A 929 22.82 -3.94 -10.04
CA VAL A 929 23.41 -4.88 -10.98
C VAL A 929 23.21 -4.31 -12.39
N SER A 930 24.32 -4.06 -13.11
CA SER A 930 24.23 -3.52 -14.46
C SER A 930 23.66 -4.53 -15.45
N ALA A 931 23.17 -4.04 -16.59
CA ALA A 931 22.87 -4.89 -17.73
C ALA A 931 24.10 -5.74 -18.11
N PRO A 932 23.95 -7.05 -18.33
CA PRO A 932 25.06 -7.91 -18.67
C PRO A 932 25.53 -7.69 -20.10
N THR A 933 26.85 -7.77 -20.28
CA THR A 933 27.46 -7.84 -21.62
C THR A 933 27.82 -9.28 -21.95
N TYR A 934 27.60 -9.66 -23.20
CA TYR A 934 27.72 -11.05 -23.65
C TYR A 934 28.84 -11.16 -24.70
N THR A 935 29.67 -12.16 -24.53
CA THR A 935 30.63 -12.60 -25.53
C THR A 935 30.39 -14.10 -25.81
N ASN A 936 31.13 -14.67 -26.79
CA ASN A 936 30.95 -16.09 -27.12
C ASN A 936 31.19 -17.08 -25.95
N SER A 937 31.78 -16.63 -24.87
CA SER A 937 32.14 -17.49 -23.73
C SER A 937 32.11 -16.77 -22.38
N LYS A 938 31.55 -15.54 -22.31
CA LYS A 938 31.52 -14.79 -21.06
C LYS A 938 30.23 -13.97 -20.92
N VAL A 939 29.73 -13.89 -19.70
CA VAL A 939 28.74 -12.93 -19.26
C VAL A 939 29.39 -12.04 -18.20
N CYS A 940 29.44 -10.72 -18.46
CA CYS A 940 30.05 -9.75 -17.56
C CYS A 940 28.98 -8.74 -17.10
N PHE A 941 28.90 -8.48 -15.80
CA PHE A 941 28.02 -7.47 -15.19
C PHE A 941 28.72 -6.82 -13.99
N THR A 942 28.31 -5.61 -13.63
CA THR A 942 28.88 -4.89 -12.49
C THR A 942 27.89 -4.90 -11.31
N VAL A 943 28.39 -5.26 -10.13
CA VAL A 943 27.67 -5.17 -8.87
C VAL A 943 28.16 -3.93 -8.12
N THR A 944 27.24 -3.06 -7.73
CA THR A 944 27.53 -1.81 -7.01
C THR A 944 26.79 -1.81 -5.67
N ASN A 945 27.47 -1.38 -4.60
CA ASN A 945 26.93 -1.35 -3.23
C ASN A 945 26.29 -2.69 -2.81
N PRO A 946 27.06 -3.81 -2.86
CA PRO A 946 26.50 -5.11 -2.48
C PRO A 946 26.16 -5.14 -1.00
N VAL A 947 24.98 -5.66 -0.66
CA VAL A 947 24.62 -5.97 0.71
C VAL A 947 25.56 -7.07 1.26
N ALA A 948 25.81 -7.04 2.55
CA ALA A 948 26.62 -8.08 3.20
C ALA A 948 26.00 -9.48 2.97
N ASN A 949 26.86 -10.47 2.78
CA ASN A 949 26.49 -11.87 2.55
C ASN A 949 25.61 -12.11 1.30
N LEU A 950 25.61 -11.21 0.32
CA LEU A 950 24.89 -11.39 -0.95
C LEU A 950 25.41 -12.61 -1.70
N LEU A 951 24.51 -13.50 -2.12
CA LEU A 951 24.75 -14.52 -3.12
C LEU A 951 24.14 -14.06 -4.46
N MET A 952 24.87 -14.36 -5.54
CA MET A 952 24.39 -14.22 -6.90
C MET A 952 24.23 -15.58 -7.54
N LEU A 953 23.21 -15.69 -8.36
CA LEU A 953 22.91 -16.81 -9.22
C LEU A 953 23.16 -16.41 -10.67
N GLN A 954 23.73 -17.29 -11.45
CA GLN A 954 23.89 -17.13 -12.89
C GLN A 954 23.56 -18.45 -13.55
N PRO A 955 22.67 -18.57 -14.54
CA PRO A 955 22.42 -19.83 -15.23
C PRO A 955 23.70 -20.55 -15.58
N ALA A 956 23.79 -21.82 -15.21
CA ALA A 956 25.02 -22.62 -15.33
C ALA A 956 25.38 -22.94 -16.80
N GLN A 957 24.44 -22.69 -17.72
CA GLN A 957 24.65 -22.88 -19.16
C GLN A 957 24.46 -21.58 -19.95
N TYR A 958 25.25 -21.43 -20.98
CA TYR A 958 25.07 -20.41 -22.02
C TYR A 958 25.27 -21.05 -23.38
N GLY A 959 24.19 -21.21 -24.13
CA GLY A 959 24.16 -22.08 -25.31
C GLY A 959 24.45 -23.53 -24.94
N THR A 960 25.48 -24.13 -25.52
CA THR A 960 25.93 -25.49 -25.20
C THR A 960 27.07 -25.55 -24.18
N LYS A 961 27.48 -24.40 -23.63
CA LYS A 961 28.66 -24.26 -22.76
C LYS A 961 28.25 -24.17 -21.32
N ASN A 962 29.06 -24.74 -20.41
CA ASN A 962 28.86 -24.68 -18.98
C ASN A 962 29.80 -23.66 -18.29
N VAL A 963 29.39 -23.12 -17.15
CA VAL A 963 30.25 -22.25 -16.32
C VAL A 963 31.50 -23.00 -15.89
N THR A 964 32.67 -22.38 -16.10
CA THR A 964 33.94 -22.91 -15.68
C THR A 964 34.72 -22.02 -14.73
N SER A 965 34.40 -20.73 -14.68
CA SER A 965 34.97 -19.81 -13.70
C SER A 965 34.15 -18.56 -13.48
N VAL A 966 34.22 -18.05 -12.25
CA VAL A 966 33.67 -16.75 -11.86
C VAL A 966 34.82 -15.89 -11.34
N LYS A 967 34.90 -14.63 -11.77
CA LYS A 967 35.91 -13.67 -11.29
C LYS A 967 35.30 -12.30 -11.05
N VAL A 968 35.83 -11.58 -10.04
CA VAL A 968 35.62 -10.16 -9.86
C VAL A 968 36.96 -9.43 -10.06
N GLY A 969 37.06 -8.60 -11.10
CA GLY A 969 38.34 -8.11 -11.54
C GLY A 969 39.29 -9.25 -11.93
N THR A 970 40.41 -9.37 -11.23
CA THR A 970 41.37 -10.49 -11.38
C THR A 970 41.17 -11.64 -10.38
N THR A 971 40.39 -11.44 -9.34
CA THR A 971 40.20 -12.39 -8.25
C THR A 971 39.20 -13.48 -8.64
N THR A 972 39.56 -14.73 -8.45
CA THR A 972 38.68 -15.88 -8.64
C THR A 972 37.70 -15.98 -7.46
N VAL A 973 36.42 -16.15 -7.78
CA VAL A 973 35.34 -16.37 -6.82
C VAL A 973 34.94 -17.85 -6.90
N ALA A 974 34.93 -18.53 -5.76
CA ALA A 974 34.45 -19.90 -5.70
C ALA A 974 32.94 -19.94 -6.01
N PHE A 975 32.51 -21.00 -6.71
CA PHE A 975 31.09 -21.20 -7.02
C PHE A 975 30.73 -22.69 -6.94
N GLY A 976 29.48 -22.96 -6.62
CA GLY A 976 28.87 -24.28 -6.77
C GLY A 976 27.76 -24.27 -7.81
N THR A 977 27.06 -25.39 -7.97
CA THR A 977 25.91 -25.49 -8.91
C THR A 977 24.68 -26.01 -8.19
N GLN A 978 23.53 -25.33 -8.34
CA GLN A 978 22.27 -25.69 -7.73
C GLN A 978 21.13 -25.61 -8.76
N THR A 979 20.20 -26.57 -8.72
CA THR A 979 18.96 -26.50 -9.48
C THR A 979 17.89 -25.83 -8.65
N ILE A 980 17.30 -24.75 -9.17
CA ILE A 980 16.28 -23.92 -8.54
C ILE A 980 15.12 -23.76 -9.52
N ASN A 981 13.93 -24.25 -9.16
CA ASN A 981 12.74 -24.23 -10.01
C ASN A 981 13.01 -24.73 -11.46
N GLY A 982 13.75 -25.85 -11.57
CA GLY A 982 14.10 -26.47 -12.86
C GLY A 982 15.25 -25.83 -13.63
N VAL A 983 15.76 -24.66 -13.20
CA VAL A 983 16.92 -24.00 -13.80
C VAL A 983 18.17 -24.32 -13.00
N ASN A 984 19.25 -24.73 -13.68
CA ASN A 984 20.55 -24.99 -13.06
C ASN A 984 21.38 -23.71 -13.02
N TYR A 985 21.84 -23.30 -11.83
CA TYR A 985 22.59 -22.07 -11.60
C TYR A 985 23.99 -22.35 -11.04
N ALA A 986 24.97 -21.55 -11.46
CA ALA A 986 26.18 -21.30 -10.70
C ALA A 986 25.84 -20.33 -9.56
N VAL A 987 26.15 -20.71 -8.32
CA VAL A 987 25.90 -19.96 -7.08
C VAL A 987 27.24 -19.46 -6.54
N PHE A 988 27.38 -18.15 -6.27
CA PHE A 988 28.63 -17.57 -5.78
C PHE A 988 28.39 -16.32 -4.93
N PRO A 989 29.28 -16.03 -3.96
CA PRO A 989 29.22 -14.80 -3.17
C PRO A 989 29.58 -13.58 -4.02
N ALA A 990 28.80 -12.50 -3.84
CA ALA A 990 29.01 -11.23 -4.53
C ALA A 990 29.03 -10.05 -3.54
N THR A 991 29.87 -10.17 -2.55
CA THR A 991 30.03 -9.19 -1.46
C THR A 991 31.04 -8.08 -1.76
N THR A 992 31.73 -8.16 -2.90
CA THR A 992 32.68 -7.16 -3.37
C THR A 992 32.12 -6.38 -4.55
N ALA A 993 32.10 -5.06 -4.46
CA ALA A 993 31.74 -4.21 -5.58
C ALA A 993 32.74 -4.35 -6.72
N GLY A 994 32.26 -4.46 -7.96
CA GLY A 994 33.12 -4.62 -9.13
C GLY A 994 32.46 -5.36 -10.29
N THR A 995 33.20 -5.51 -11.38
CA THR A 995 32.70 -6.24 -12.55
C THR A 995 33.00 -7.73 -12.38
N TYR A 996 31.93 -8.51 -12.36
CA TYR A 996 31.96 -9.97 -12.37
C TYR A 996 32.03 -10.48 -13.81
N ALA A 997 32.83 -11.50 -14.02
CA ALA A 997 32.97 -12.20 -15.30
C ALA A 997 32.76 -13.69 -15.09
N VAL A 998 31.64 -14.20 -15.61
CA VAL A 998 31.29 -15.63 -15.61
C VAL A 998 31.70 -16.21 -16.95
N THR A 999 32.63 -17.19 -16.93
CA THR A 999 33.18 -17.79 -18.16
C THR A 999 32.56 -19.16 -18.39
N TYR A 1000 32.22 -19.43 -19.64
CA TYR A 1000 31.59 -20.67 -20.10
C TYR A 1000 32.47 -21.36 -21.14
N ASN A 1001 32.65 -22.70 -21.02
CA ASN A 1001 33.42 -23.52 -21.98
C ASN A 1001 32.66 -24.80 -22.31
#